data_a5e0ee1020ac5b0f107be220a2082040
#
_entry.id   a5e0ee1020ac5b0f107be220a2082040
#
_cell.length_a   1.000
_cell.length_b   1.000
_cell.length_c   1.000
_cell.angle_alpha   90.00
_cell.angle_beta   90.00
_cell.angle_gamma   90.00
#
_symmetry.space_group_name_H-M   'P 1'
#
loop_
_entity.id
_entity.type
_entity.pdbx_description
1 polymer ?
#
loop_
_entity_poly.entity_id
_entity_poly.type
_entity_poly.pdbx_seq_one_letter_code
_entity_poly.pdbx_strand_id
1 'polypeptide(L)'
;MASFWSGTVADFLRTPMSEITGSLAMAQIRHFRVSAAQQLHAWEVTISMLRPALAAIPQAETWHILLEYPMLRLGKRPDVILLTHSAILVLEIKARSSMHTAADRRQVEDYAIDLYDFHAGSRAHPIIPILVAENAVDAVPDMPLILNMGVMSPLDTSANALPALLIEVTRHTDTVAGKLDADAWLRAPYRPVPTIIDAACMLYAKHNVAEIRAARSDSYNLNLTTTAILQEIAWARTAGQRIILFVTGIPGAGKTLCGLNTIFGVEDAGRGTYLTGNPTLIHVLREALTRDAVDLGAQRSDARRKMLSVIQALPKFRDHYVSHPAEAPPESVVVVDEAQRCWSANWAIGKTRDKAVPLTRSEPAYLLEIMARRSGFCAMVCLVGSGQEIHAGEGGLAEWGNALRDAALHGIEWHVRAAPDLLKVADLRQRLGALDNLQSLPPLHLNVAIRHIRSTLAAFGVDRVLEGDASGASELARGMGELPFWLTRDLMATRKWLRGHARGLRRAGLLASSGAARLRSEGLGAELPHMDASSVAHWFLDRFPDDVRASDALEVVATEFSCQGLELDYVGLCWDADFIREPGRREWRVRTFRGTKWQVPQQAEVIANQVNTYRVLLTRARYDTVVFVPNGDEDDGTRNPVIYNDIVAFLRACGARDLDDSYLDRCPESNEGLGGILAQSVLELPT
;
A
#
# COMPACT_ATOMS: atom_id res chain seq x y z
N MET A 1 1.92 23.74 -0.42
CA MET A 1 2.02 23.81 1.06
C MET A 1 3.17 24.70 1.42
N ALA A 2 3.07 25.46 2.50
CA ALA A 2 4.19 26.29 2.95
C ALA A 2 5.02 25.49 3.96
N SER A 3 6.35 25.48 3.79
CA SER A 3 7.30 25.08 4.83
C SER A 3 7.13 25.97 6.06
N PHE A 4 7.68 25.54 7.19
CA PHE A 4 7.58 26.34 8.42
C PHE A 4 8.39 27.65 8.31
N TRP A 5 9.47 27.62 7.55
CA TRP A 5 10.21 28.79 7.12
C TRP A 5 10.72 28.58 5.68
N SER A 6 10.71 29.62 4.85
CA SER A 6 11.29 29.59 3.49
C SER A 6 11.75 30.97 3.04
N GLY A 7 12.79 31.00 2.25
CA GLY A 7 13.36 32.21 1.66
C GLY A 7 14.54 31.90 0.75
N THR A 8 15.18 32.93 0.21
CA THR A 8 16.48 32.76 -0.42
C THR A 8 17.55 32.47 0.61
N VAL A 9 18.66 31.85 0.23
CA VAL A 9 19.81 31.64 1.12
C VAL A 9 20.34 33.00 1.58
N ALA A 10 20.34 34.05 0.74
CA ALA A 10 20.68 35.39 1.14
C ALA A 10 19.78 35.93 2.27
N ASP A 11 18.48 35.66 2.25
CA ASP A 11 17.55 36.01 3.31
C ASP A 11 17.83 35.20 4.57
N PHE A 12 18.07 33.89 4.43
CA PHE A 12 18.42 33.00 5.55
C PHE A 12 19.68 33.45 6.31
N LEU A 13 20.71 33.89 5.59
CA LEU A 13 21.96 34.39 6.19
C LEU A 13 21.77 35.71 6.92
N ARG A 14 20.88 36.58 6.44
CA ARG A 14 20.59 37.92 7.02
C ARG A 14 19.59 37.87 8.18
N THR A 15 18.61 36.96 8.15
CA THR A 15 17.55 36.89 9.15
C THR A 15 18.09 36.41 10.50
N PRO A 16 17.81 37.10 11.64
CA PRO A 16 18.24 36.65 12.95
C PRO A 16 17.78 35.24 13.29
N MET A 17 18.60 34.43 13.96
CA MET A 17 18.26 33.06 14.34
C MET A 17 16.96 33.01 15.16
N SER A 18 16.78 33.95 16.09
CA SER A 18 15.58 34.06 16.93
C SER A 18 14.29 34.28 16.14
N GLU A 19 14.36 34.93 14.99
CA GLU A 19 13.22 35.17 14.12
C GLU A 19 12.87 33.90 13.34
N ILE A 20 13.88 33.17 12.83
CA ILE A 20 13.68 31.88 12.15
C ILE A 20 13.10 30.88 13.13
N THR A 21 13.70 30.67 14.30
CA THR A 21 13.22 29.73 15.32
C THR A 21 11.85 30.12 15.87
N GLY A 22 11.55 31.40 15.99
CA GLY A 22 10.21 31.90 16.34
C GLY A 22 9.16 31.52 15.31
N SER A 23 9.49 31.67 14.02
CA SER A 23 8.59 31.27 12.92
C SER A 23 8.34 29.76 12.90
N LEU A 24 9.38 28.95 13.11
CA LEU A 24 9.28 27.48 13.20
C LEU A 24 8.39 27.08 14.39
N ALA A 25 8.57 27.67 15.55
CA ALA A 25 7.78 27.41 16.76
C ALA A 25 6.29 27.78 16.56
N MET A 26 6.01 28.91 15.95
CA MET A 26 4.63 29.34 15.63
C MET A 26 3.94 28.41 14.65
N ALA A 27 4.65 27.95 13.62
CA ALA A 27 4.11 26.99 12.64
C ALA A 27 3.85 25.63 13.31
N GLN A 28 4.75 25.17 14.18
CA GLN A 28 4.60 23.92 14.91
C GLN A 28 3.37 23.88 15.82
N ILE A 29 3.12 24.94 16.60
CA ILE A 29 1.94 25.03 17.48
C ILE A 29 0.64 24.87 16.68
N ARG A 30 0.60 25.32 15.42
CA ARG A 30 -0.57 25.19 14.55
C ARG A 30 -0.78 23.78 14.05
N HIS A 31 0.27 22.98 13.92
CA HIS A 31 0.21 21.68 13.24
C HIS A 31 0.48 20.46 14.13
N PHE A 32 1.19 20.62 15.28
CA PHE A 32 1.60 19.46 16.11
C PHE A 32 1.57 19.76 17.63
N ARG A 33 1.28 18.70 18.42
CA ARG A 33 1.21 18.77 19.90
C ARG A 33 2.47 18.22 20.59
N VAL A 34 3.67 18.51 20.11
CA VAL A 34 4.93 17.97 20.67
C VAL A 34 5.66 19.04 21.48
N SER A 35 6.43 18.63 22.51
CA SER A 35 7.15 19.56 23.42
C SER A 35 8.15 20.43 22.67
N ALA A 36 7.97 21.74 22.72
CA ALA A 36 8.74 22.72 21.97
C ALA A 36 10.23 22.81 22.36
N ALA A 37 10.64 22.40 23.57
CA ALA A 37 11.98 22.64 24.08
C ALA A 37 13.08 21.78 23.41
N GLN A 38 12.83 20.52 23.13
CA GLN A 38 13.81 19.65 22.47
C GLN A 38 13.99 20.01 20.98
N GLN A 39 12.92 20.41 20.31
CA GLN A 39 12.97 20.83 18.91
C GLN A 39 13.63 22.19 18.71
N LEU A 40 13.46 23.12 19.65
CA LEU A 40 14.13 24.44 19.59
C LEU A 40 15.65 24.27 19.47
N HIS A 41 16.25 23.43 20.31
CA HIS A 41 17.66 23.14 20.25
C HIS A 41 18.11 22.51 18.94
N ALA A 42 17.33 21.55 18.40
CA ALA A 42 17.64 20.96 17.10
C ALA A 42 17.64 21.99 15.97
N TRP A 43 16.68 22.92 15.96
CA TRP A 43 16.66 24.01 14.97
C TRP A 43 17.83 24.95 15.11
N GLU A 44 18.23 25.31 16.33
CA GLU A 44 19.42 26.15 16.59
C GLU A 44 20.68 25.47 16.04
N VAL A 45 20.85 24.16 16.29
CA VAL A 45 21.98 23.37 15.76
C VAL A 45 21.93 23.34 14.22
N THR A 46 20.78 23.05 13.62
CA THR A 46 20.59 23.08 12.16
C THR A 46 20.98 24.41 11.54
N ILE A 47 20.48 25.52 12.09
CA ILE A 47 20.78 26.87 11.58
C ILE A 47 22.26 27.21 11.75
N SER A 48 22.84 26.82 12.88
CA SER A 48 24.27 27.10 13.19
C SER A 48 25.22 26.34 12.24
N MET A 49 24.87 25.13 11.82
CA MET A 49 25.65 24.36 10.84
C MET A 49 25.47 24.89 9.41
N LEU A 50 24.26 25.24 9.03
CA LEU A 50 23.95 25.64 7.65
C LEU A 50 24.53 27.01 7.30
N ARG A 51 24.55 27.98 8.22
CA ARG A 51 25.04 29.33 7.94
C ARG A 51 26.49 29.37 7.45
N PRO A 52 27.47 28.79 8.14
CA PRO A 52 28.85 28.79 7.63
C PRO A 52 28.98 27.96 6.34
N ALA A 53 28.23 26.84 6.22
CA ALA A 53 28.27 26.02 5.05
C ALA A 53 27.78 26.75 3.79
N LEU A 54 26.66 27.45 3.89
CA LEU A 54 26.07 28.18 2.74
C LEU A 54 26.84 29.50 2.47
N ALA A 55 27.36 30.18 3.48
CA ALA A 55 28.19 31.39 3.32
C ALA A 55 29.50 31.10 2.58
N ALA A 56 30.02 29.87 2.66
CA ALA A 56 31.23 29.46 1.94
C ALA A 56 31.01 29.28 0.43
N ILE A 57 29.76 29.32 -0.05
CA ILE A 57 29.38 29.04 -1.45
C ILE A 57 28.75 30.30 -2.07
N PRO A 58 29.50 31.16 -2.78
CA PRO A 58 29.00 32.45 -3.27
C PRO A 58 27.75 32.32 -4.17
N GLN A 59 27.68 31.30 -5.02
CA GLN A 59 26.52 31.06 -5.87
C GLN A 59 25.25 30.60 -5.12
N ALA A 60 25.39 30.19 -3.86
CA ALA A 60 24.25 29.74 -3.06
C ALA A 60 23.32 30.89 -2.65
N GLU A 61 23.74 32.16 -2.68
CA GLU A 61 22.90 33.30 -2.29
C GLU A 61 21.55 33.31 -3.00
N THR A 62 21.50 32.83 -4.24
CA THR A 62 20.27 32.77 -5.08
C THR A 62 19.46 31.50 -4.93
N TRP A 63 19.99 30.51 -4.20
CA TRP A 63 19.24 29.27 -3.93
C TRP A 63 18.07 29.55 -2.99
N HIS A 64 17.06 28.68 -3.04
CA HIS A 64 15.98 28.68 -2.06
C HIS A 64 16.21 27.63 -0.98
N ILE A 65 15.95 28.01 0.27
CA ILE A 65 16.00 27.12 1.42
C ILE A 65 14.62 27.03 2.06
N LEU A 66 14.19 25.81 2.35
CA LEU A 66 12.97 25.51 3.09
C LEU A 66 13.34 24.72 4.35
N LEU A 67 12.84 25.15 5.50
CA LEU A 67 13.02 24.46 6.77
C LEU A 67 11.71 23.79 7.18
N GLU A 68 11.79 22.56 7.68
CA GLU A 68 10.65 21.80 8.17
C GLU A 68 9.51 21.73 7.13
N TYR A 69 9.81 21.19 5.96
CA TYR A 69 8.82 21.05 4.89
C TYR A 69 7.85 19.90 5.22
N PRO A 70 6.53 20.15 5.38
CA PRO A 70 5.59 19.12 5.80
C PRO A 70 5.33 18.09 4.69
N MET A 71 5.68 16.84 4.95
CA MET A 71 5.35 15.68 4.11
C MET A 71 4.17 14.94 4.72
N LEU A 72 2.97 15.22 4.24
CA LEU A 72 1.72 14.75 4.84
C LEU A 72 1.60 13.23 4.85
N ARG A 73 2.12 12.55 3.83
CA ARG A 73 2.08 11.08 3.75
C ARG A 73 2.87 10.43 4.88
N LEU A 74 4.03 10.97 5.18
CA LEU A 74 4.95 10.40 6.15
C LEU A 74 4.63 10.86 7.59
N GLY A 75 3.81 11.90 7.75
CA GLY A 75 3.62 12.57 9.04
C GLY A 75 4.94 13.15 9.59
N LYS A 76 5.94 13.30 8.74
CA LYS A 76 7.31 13.71 9.03
C LYS A 76 7.69 14.93 8.20
N ARG A 77 8.85 15.48 8.47
CA ARG A 77 9.38 16.66 7.78
C ARG A 77 10.88 16.50 7.62
N PRO A 78 11.46 16.70 6.43
CA PRO A 78 12.90 16.91 6.30
C PRO A 78 13.30 18.20 7.00
N ASP A 79 14.43 18.17 7.66
CA ASP A 79 14.96 19.35 8.34
C ASP A 79 15.18 20.50 7.36
N VAL A 80 15.75 20.19 6.18
CA VAL A 80 16.08 21.18 5.15
C VAL A 80 15.84 20.65 3.74
N ILE A 81 15.28 21.50 2.89
CA ILE A 81 15.32 21.33 1.42
C ILE A 81 16.04 22.55 0.83
N LEU A 82 17.08 22.32 0.02
CA LEU A 82 17.74 23.35 -0.76
C LEU A 82 17.38 23.16 -2.24
N LEU A 83 16.82 24.19 -2.84
CA LEU A 83 16.59 24.27 -4.28
C LEU A 83 17.77 25.02 -4.91
N THR A 84 18.70 24.30 -5.52
CA THR A 84 19.85 24.88 -6.22
C THR A 84 19.46 25.33 -7.62
N HIS A 85 20.41 25.66 -8.48
CA HIS A 85 20.11 26.03 -9.87
C HIS A 85 19.63 24.83 -10.72
N SER A 86 19.98 23.60 -10.33
CA SER A 86 19.76 22.40 -11.16
C SER A 86 19.23 21.20 -10.38
N ALA A 87 19.34 21.19 -9.06
CA ALA A 87 19.07 20.04 -8.20
C ALA A 87 18.28 20.40 -6.94
N ILE A 88 17.64 19.38 -6.37
CA ILE A 88 16.94 19.44 -5.08
C ILE A 88 17.77 18.66 -4.07
N LEU A 89 18.30 19.33 -3.04
CA LEU A 89 19.04 18.67 -1.98
C LEU A 89 18.12 18.53 -0.77
N VAL A 90 18.01 17.31 -0.24
CA VAL A 90 17.20 17.02 0.95
C VAL A 90 18.15 16.66 2.08
N LEU A 91 18.22 17.46 3.13
CA LEU A 91 19.14 17.26 4.24
C LEU A 91 18.38 16.83 5.49
N GLU A 92 18.93 15.82 6.16
CA GLU A 92 18.54 15.40 7.51
C GLU A 92 19.74 15.56 8.43
N ILE A 93 19.55 16.25 9.55
CA ILE A 93 20.63 16.65 10.46
C ILE A 93 20.47 15.93 11.78
N LYS A 94 21.49 15.16 12.15
CA LYS A 94 21.54 14.42 13.43
C LYS A 94 22.46 15.16 14.40
N ALA A 95 21.88 16.03 15.22
CA ALA A 95 22.58 16.75 16.26
C ALA A 95 23.23 15.77 17.23
N ARG A 96 24.47 16.09 17.63
CA ARG A 96 25.31 15.30 18.59
C ARG A 96 25.65 13.88 18.12
N SER A 97 25.27 13.45 16.91
CA SER A 97 25.62 12.15 16.38
C SER A 97 27.03 12.15 15.80
N SER A 98 27.76 11.05 16.03
CA SER A 98 29.07 10.77 15.42
C SER A 98 28.99 9.65 14.37
N MET A 99 27.80 9.11 14.12
CA MET A 99 27.60 7.99 13.20
C MET A 99 26.39 8.22 12.29
N HIS A 100 26.46 7.65 11.09
CA HIS A 100 25.37 7.57 10.14
C HIS A 100 24.71 6.19 10.24
N THR A 101 23.50 6.10 10.81
CA THR A 101 22.83 4.83 10.95
C THR A 101 22.06 4.45 9.66
N ALA A 102 21.85 3.14 9.43
CA ALA A 102 21.03 2.68 8.31
C ALA A 102 19.58 3.22 8.38
N ALA A 103 19.04 3.39 9.59
CA ALA A 103 17.70 3.97 9.80
C ALA A 103 17.65 5.45 9.38
N ASP A 104 18.69 6.24 9.71
CA ASP A 104 18.76 7.65 9.32
C ASP A 104 18.95 7.83 7.81
N ARG A 105 19.78 6.97 7.17
CA ARG A 105 19.92 6.95 5.71
C ARG A 105 18.59 6.64 5.03
N ARG A 106 17.87 5.61 5.50
CA ARG A 106 16.52 5.30 5.00
C ARG A 106 15.56 6.46 5.17
N GLN A 107 15.63 7.18 6.28
CA GLN A 107 14.77 8.34 6.55
C GLN A 107 14.97 9.47 5.54
N VAL A 108 16.20 9.90 5.30
CA VAL A 108 16.46 10.99 4.34
C VAL A 108 16.19 10.57 2.90
N GLU A 109 16.44 9.30 2.58
CA GLU A 109 16.11 8.71 1.28
C GLU A 109 14.60 8.71 1.03
N ASP A 110 13.79 8.38 2.05
CA ASP A 110 12.34 8.44 1.99
C ASP A 110 11.82 9.82 1.63
N TYR A 111 12.37 10.85 2.22
CA TYR A 111 11.99 12.21 1.90
C TYR A 111 12.27 12.56 0.44
N ALA A 112 13.44 12.17 -0.06
CA ALA A 112 13.81 12.40 -1.46
C ALA A 112 12.92 11.62 -2.44
N ILE A 113 12.63 10.36 -2.13
CA ILE A 113 11.73 9.51 -2.90
C ILE A 113 10.30 10.05 -2.89
N ASP A 114 9.83 10.50 -1.74
CA ASP A 114 8.48 11.06 -1.59
C ASP A 114 8.30 12.34 -2.40
N LEU A 115 9.31 13.22 -2.43
CA LEU A 115 9.32 14.39 -3.33
C LEU A 115 9.31 13.99 -4.80
N TYR A 116 10.09 13.00 -5.19
CA TYR A 116 10.12 12.51 -6.57
C TYR A 116 8.77 11.95 -7.02
N ASP A 117 8.14 11.15 -6.15
CA ASP A 117 6.88 10.48 -6.49
C ASP A 117 5.70 11.44 -6.50
N PHE A 118 5.64 12.36 -5.54
CA PHE A 118 4.39 13.09 -5.25
C PHE A 118 4.46 14.60 -5.44
N HIS A 119 5.65 15.18 -5.61
CA HIS A 119 5.79 16.61 -5.89
C HIS A 119 6.00 16.86 -7.39
N ALA A 120 5.03 17.50 -8.04
CA ALA A 120 5.02 17.62 -9.51
C ALA A 120 6.26 18.36 -10.07
N GLY A 121 6.80 19.33 -9.34
CA GLY A 121 7.98 20.09 -9.76
C GLY A 121 9.30 19.38 -9.51
N SER A 122 9.31 18.19 -8.86
CA SER A 122 10.55 17.52 -8.48
C SER A 122 11.05 16.50 -9.49
N ARG A 123 10.15 15.92 -10.31
CA ARG A 123 10.48 14.79 -11.21
C ARG A 123 11.49 15.12 -12.31
N ALA A 124 11.56 16.38 -12.71
CA ALA A 124 12.43 16.83 -13.78
C ALA A 124 13.86 17.14 -13.33
N HIS A 125 14.13 17.05 -12.04
CA HIS A 125 15.41 17.45 -11.45
C HIS A 125 15.99 16.32 -10.60
N PRO A 126 17.34 16.21 -10.52
CA PRO A 126 18.00 15.28 -9.60
C PRO A 126 17.67 15.67 -8.15
N ILE A 127 17.35 14.64 -7.34
CA ILE A 127 17.10 14.80 -5.92
C ILE A 127 18.20 14.06 -5.16
N ILE A 128 18.91 14.78 -4.30
CA ILE A 128 20.07 14.26 -3.58
C ILE A 128 19.78 14.28 -2.08
N PRO A 129 19.55 13.12 -1.45
CA PRO A 129 19.45 13.00 -0.01
C PRO A 129 20.84 13.09 0.63
N ILE A 130 20.96 13.91 1.67
CA ILE A 130 22.22 14.15 2.42
C ILE A 130 21.94 13.94 3.89
N LEU A 131 22.66 13.00 4.51
CA LEU A 131 22.62 12.76 5.94
C LEU A 131 23.82 13.42 6.62
N VAL A 132 23.55 14.41 7.47
CA VAL A 132 24.57 15.15 8.19
C VAL A 132 24.61 14.69 9.65
N ALA A 133 25.69 14.05 10.09
CA ALA A 133 25.94 13.76 11.48
C ALA A 133 26.94 14.77 12.05
N GLU A 134 26.52 15.56 13.05
CA GLU A 134 27.27 16.73 13.54
C GLU A 134 28.75 16.44 13.86
N ASN A 135 29.01 15.34 14.55
CA ASN A 135 30.33 14.96 15.04
C ASN A 135 30.94 13.75 14.31
N ALA A 136 30.48 13.44 13.11
CA ALA A 136 31.05 12.36 12.31
C ALA A 136 32.45 12.71 11.82
N VAL A 137 33.21 11.69 11.41
CA VAL A 137 34.54 11.89 10.81
C VAL A 137 34.34 12.60 9.46
N ASP A 138 35.18 13.62 9.23
CA ASP A 138 35.15 14.39 7.99
C ASP A 138 35.50 13.50 6.82
N ALA A 139 34.53 13.24 5.97
CA ALA A 139 34.66 12.51 4.73
C ALA A 139 33.82 13.16 3.64
N VAL A 140 34.41 13.37 2.48
CA VAL A 140 33.67 13.68 1.25
C VAL A 140 33.56 12.38 0.48
N PRO A 141 32.35 11.89 0.22
CA PRO A 141 32.18 10.63 -0.52
C PRO A 141 32.83 10.70 -1.90
N ASP A 142 33.49 9.60 -2.29
CA ASP A 142 34.00 9.46 -3.65
C ASP A 142 32.80 9.30 -4.60
N MET A 143 32.65 10.24 -5.52
CA MET A 143 31.42 10.38 -6.30
C MET A 143 31.50 9.73 -7.68
N PRO A 144 30.81 8.62 -7.94
CA PRO A 144 30.04 8.56 -9.15
C PRO A 144 28.56 8.84 -8.83
N LEU A 145 28.04 9.97 -9.32
CA LEU A 145 26.62 10.31 -9.23
C LEU A 145 25.79 9.33 -10.10
N ILE A 146 25.42 8.18 -9.54
CA ILE A 146 24.47 7.29 -10.20
C ILE A 146 23.06 7.76 -9.82
N LEU A 147 22.46 8.54 -10.72
CA LEU A 147 21.06 8.96 -10.60
C LEU A 147 20.16 7.77 -10.92
N ASN A 148 19.74 7.04 -9.90
CA ASN A 148 18.72 6.01 -10.06
C ASN A 148 17.34 6.64 -9.93
N MET A 149 16.54 6.59 -11.01
CA MET A 149 15.17 7.10 -11.06
C MET A 149 15.00 8.57 -10.56
N GLY A 150 16.00 9.43 -10.83
CA GLY A 150 15.97 10.83 -10.42
C GLY A 150 16.34 11.10 -8.95
N VAL A 151 16.48 10.07 -8.12
CA VAL A 151 16.87 10.17 -6.71
C VAL A 151 18.17 9.43 -6.48
N MET A 152 19.19 10.12 -5.98
CA MET A 152 20.47 9.51 -5.60
C MET A 152 20.37 8.63 -4.37
N SER A 153 21.38 7.77 -4.17
CA SER A 153 21.60 7.15 -2.87
C SER A 153 22.01 8.21 -1.84
N PRO A 154 21.67 8.05 -0.55
CA PRO A 154 22.04 9.00 0.47
C PRO A 154 23.55 9.24 0.57
N LEU A 155 23.94 10.49 0.65
CA LEU A 155 25.32 10.91 0.89
C LEU A 155 25.49 11.21 2.37
N ASP A 156 26.50 10.59 2.98
CA ASP A 156 26.85 10.82 4.39
C ASP A 156 27.91 11.91 4.49
N THR A 157 27.74 12.82 5.45
CA THR A 157 28.73 13.86 5.71
C THR A 157 28.74 14.32 7.18
N SER A 158 29.81 14.98 7.58
CA SER A 158 29.90 15.71 8.85
C SER A 158 29.47 17.18 8.67
N ALA A 159 29.29 17.90 9.78
CA ALA A 159 29.05 19.33 9.74
C ALA A 159 30.20 20.10 9.07
N ASN A 160 31.45 19.70 9.32
CA ASN A 160 32.65 20.38 8.79
C ASN A 160 32.85 20.12 7.29
N ALA A 161 32.53 18.91 6.82
CA ALA A 161 32.67 18.51 5.40
C ALA A 161 31.49 18.96 4.52
N LEU A 162 30.37 19.39 5.11
CA LEU A 162 29.16 19.80 4.39
C LEU A 162 29.41 20.87 3.32
N PRO A 163 30.19 21.94 3.53
CA PRO A 163 30.44 22.94 2.48
C PRO A 163 31.11 22.34 1.25
N ALA A 164 32.13 21.50 1.44
CA ALA A 164 32.85 20.84 0.36
C ALA A 164 31.93 19.86 -0.43
N LEU A 165 31.08 19.10 0.27
CA LEU A 165 30.11 18.22 -0.35
C LEU A 165 29.10 18.99 -1.20
N LEU A 166 28.53 20.09 -0.67
CA LEU A 166 27.57 20.92 -1.40
C LEU A 166 28.18 21.51 -2.69
N ILE A 167 29.42 21.96 -2.65
CA ILE A 167 30.16 22.46 -3.85
C ILE A 167 30.30 21.34 -4.87
N GLU A 168 30.73 20.16 -4.45
CA GLU A 168 30.97 19.02 -5.35
C GLU A 168 29.69 18.52 -5.99
N VAL A 169 28.61 18.37 -5.21
CA VAL A 169 27.27 17.98 -5.68
C VAL A 169 26.73 18.95 -6.71
N THR A 170 26.79 20.25 -6.45
CA THR A 170 26.28 21.27 -7.37
C THR A 170 27.10 21.36 -8.64
N ARG A 171 28.44 21.25 -8.55
CA ARG A 171 29.31 21.18 -9.72
C ARG A 171 28.93 20.04 -10.68
N HIS A 172 28.59 18.88 -10.16
CA HIS A 172 28.16 17.74 -10.98
C HIS A 172 26.76 17.93 -11.56
N THR A 173 25.81 18.38 -10.76
CA THR A 173 24.40 18.51 -11.21
C THR A 173 24.21 19.63 -12.22
N ASP A 174 24.96 20.73 -12.13
CA ASP A 174 24.93 21.84 -13.08
C ASP A 174 25.40 21.45 -14.50
N THR A 175 26.15 20.37 -14.62
CA THR A 175 26.61 19.86 -15.93
C THR A 175 25.59 18.92 -16.59
N VAL A 176 24.66 18.31 -15.83
CA VAL A 176 23.82 17.21 -16.30
C VAL A 176 22.33 17.60 -16.35
N ALA A 177 21.89 18.53 -15.53
CA ALA A 177 20.47 18.84 -15.33
C ALA A 177 20.07 20.19 -15.91
N GLY A 178 18.78 20.32 -16.24
CA GLY A 178 18.17 21.57 -16.67
C GLY A 178 18.01 22.55 -15.49
N LYS A 179 17.86 23.84 -15.82
CA LYS A 179 17.67 24.89 -14.80
C LYS A 179 16.41 24.68 -13.97
N LEU A 180 16.54 24.70 -12.65
CA LEU A 180 15.44 24.60 -11.70
C LEU A 180 14.89 26.01 -11.43
N ASP A 181 13.57 26.18 -11.61
CA ASP A 181 12.83 27.38 -11.21
C ASP A 181 12.24 27.14 -9.82
N ALA A 182 12.84 27.76 -8.81
CA ALA A 182 12.41 27.59 -7.41
C ALA A 182 10.97 28.10 -7.18
N ASP A 183 10.55 29.19 -7.84
CA ASP A 183 9.20 29.72 -7.70
C ASP A 183 8.15 28.81 -8.36
N ALA A 184 8.48 28.20 -9.48
CA ALA A 184 7.63 27.20 -10.13
C ALA A 184 7.54 25.95 -9.25
N TRP A 185 8.65 25.51 -8.67
CA TRP A 185 8.68 24.38 -7.74
C TRP A 185 7.83 24.65 -6.50
N LEU A 186 7.95 25.80 -5.86
CA LEU A 186 7.16 26.17 -4.67
C LEU A 186 5.64 26.21 -4.93
N ARG A 187 5.23 26.52 -6.16
CA ARG A 187 3.82 26.52 -6.58
C ARG A 187 3.33 25.16 -7.06
N ALA A 188 4.25 24.24 -7.33
CA ALA A 188 3.87 22.90 -7.83
C ALA A 188 3.09 22.12 -6.77
N PRO A 189 2.07 21.34 -7.17
CA PRO A 189 1.27 20.58 -6.24
C PRO A 189 2.05 19.38 -5.68
N TYR A 190 1.95 19.19 -4.37
CA TYR A 190 2.35 17.96 -3.69
C TYR A 190 1.11 17.09 -3.48
N ARG A 191 1.07 15.89 -4.09
CA ARG A 191 -0.09 14.99 -4.13
C ARG A 191 0.29 13.58 -3.68
N PRO A 192 0.45 13.34 -2.38
CA PRO A 192 0.84 12.04 -1.86
C PRO A 192 -0.28 11.01 -2.00
N VAL A 193 0.12 9.76 -2.28
CA VAL A 193 -0.76 8.58 -2.29
C VAL A 193 -0.32 7.64 -1.17
N PRO A 194 -0.90 7.72 0.04
CA PRO A 194 -0.56 6.83 1.13
C PRO A 194 -0.97 5.39 0.82
N THR A 195 -0.26 4.42 1.38
CA THR A 195 -0.72 3.03 1.43
C THR A 195 -1.94 2.91 2.34
N ILE A 196 -2.65 1.77 2.29
CA ILE A 196 -3.76 1.50 3.21
C ILE A 196 -3.30 1.58 4.67
N ILE A 197 -2.09 1.12 4.95
CA ILE A 197 -1.48 1.16 6.29
C ILE A 197 -1.20 2.59 6.72
N ASP A 198 -0.50 3.38 5.89
CA ASP A 198 -0.19 4.78 6.17
C ASP A 198 -1.47 5.58 6.45
N ALA A 199 -2.48 5.40 5.60
CA ALA A 199 -3.76 6.07 5.73
C ALA A 199 -4.51 5.65 7.01
N ALA A 200 -4.47 4.38 7.39
CA ALA A 200 -5.07 3.89 8.63
C ALA A 200 -4.40 4.50 9.87
N CYS A 201 -3.06 4.56 9.90
CA CYS A 201 -2.29 5.19 10.98
C CYS A 201 -2.59 6.69 11.09
N MET A 202 -2.58 7.41 9.97
CA MET A 202 -2.93 8.84 9.94
C MET A 202 -4.34 9.12 10.49
N LEU A 203 -5.32 8.30 10.15
CA LEU A 203 -6.69 8.41 10.62
C LEU A 203 -6.82 8.11 12.11
N TYR A 204 -6.11 7.08 12.57
CA TYR A 204 -6.12 6.70 13.98
C TYR A 204 -5.48 7.76 14.88
N ALA A 205 -4.38 8.36 14.46
CA ALA A 205 -3.69 9.44 15.17
C ALA A 205 -4.51 10.74 15.24
N LYS A 206 -5.72 10.77 14.67
CA LYS A 206 -6.58 11.99 14.58
C LYS A 206 -5.86 13.18 13.94
N HIS A 207 -4.82 12.93 13.14
CA HIS A 207 -4.31 13.96 12.25
C HIS A 207 -5.48 14.41 11.37
N ASN A 208 -5.76 15.69 11.45
CA ASN A 208 -6.97 16.31 10.94
C ASN A 208 -7.39 15.72 9.61
N VAL A 209 -8.56 15.07 9.56
CA VAL A 209 -9.18 14.58 8.34
C VAL A 209 -9.22 15.68 7.24
N ALA A 210 -9.20 16.96 7.65
CA ALA A 210 -9.11 18.11 6.77
C ALA A 210 -7.75 18.22 6.05
N GLU A 211 -6.63 17.82 6.65
CA GLU A 211 -5.29 17.87 6.03
C GLU A 211 -5.09 16.73 5.04
N ILE A 212 -5.60 15.53 5.37
CA ILE A 212 -5.67 14.41 4.43
C ILE A 212 -6.59 14.77 3.25
N ARG A 213 -7.67 15.51 3.51
CA ARG A 213 -8.61 16.02 2.49
C ARG A 213 -7.95 17.05 1.56
N ALA A 214 -7.11 17.94 2.09
CA ALA A 214 -6.48 19.00 1.30
C ALA A 214 -5.36 18.50 0.36
N ALA A 215 -4.75 17.35 0.66
CA ALA A 215 -3.60 16.83 -0.07
C ALA A 215 -3.94 16.15 -1.41
N ARG A 216 -5.22 15.93 -1.75
CA ARG A 216 -5.60 15.10 -2.90
C ARG A 216 -6.64 15.76 -3.80
N SER A 217 -6.33 16.00 -5.06
CA SER A 217 -7.35 16.24 -6.08
C SER A 217 -8.18 15.00 -6.40
N ASP A 218 -7.58 13.80 -6.26
CA ASP A 218 -8.25 12.50 -6.44
C ASP A 218 -9.03 12.07 -5.18
N SER A 219 -8.77 12.69 -4.04
CA SER A 219 -9.52 12.49 -2.79
C SER A 219 -10.92 13.08 -2.81
N TYR A 220 -11.24 13.89 -3.82
CA TYR A 220 -12.57 14.50 -3.92
C TYR A 220 -13.67 13.43 -3.90
N ASN A 221 -13.51 12.36 -4.68
CA ASN A 221 -14.49 11.26 -4.72
C ASN A 221 -14.53 10.47 -3.42
N LEU A 222 -13.35 10.08 -2.85
CA LEU A 222 -13.29 9.39 -1.57
C LEU A 222 -13.91 10.23 -0.44
N ASN A 223 -13.64 11.53 -0.41
CA ASN A 223 -14.18 12.46 0.57
C ASN A 223 -15.69 12.67 0.40
N LEU A 224 -16.17 12.78 -0.85
CA LEU A 224 -17.60 12.83 -1.15
C LEU A 224 -18.32 11.58 -0.62
N THR A 225 -17.76 10.40 -0.93
CA THR A 225 -18.32 9.12 -0.49
C THR A 225 -18.33 9.03 1.04
N THR A 226 -17.19 9.29 1.69
CA THR A 226 -17.10 9.24 3.16
C THR A 226 -18.05 10.24 3.81
N THR A 227 -18.13 11.47 3.29
CA THR A 227 -19.03 12.50 3.80
C THR A 227 -20.50 12.10 3.65
N ALA A 228 -20.88 11.54 2.50
CA ALA A 228 -22.23 11.04 2.27
C ALA A 228 -22.58 9.89 3.25
N ILE A 229 -21.66 8.95 3.48
CA ILE A 229 -21.86 7.87 4.45
C ILE A 229 -22.08 8.45 5.86
N LEU A 230 -21.22 9.37 6.30
CA LEU A 230 -21.32 9.96 7.64
C LEU A 230 -22.62 10.79 7.81
N GLN A 231 -23.07 11.47 6.76
CA GLN A 231 -24.36 12.19 6.76
C GLN A 231 -25.54 11.24 6.91
N GLU A 232 -25.56 10.13 6.19
CA GLU A 232 -26.61 9.11 6.29
C GLU A 232 -26.60 8.41 7.66
N ILE A 233 -25.41 8.14 8.22
CA ILE A 233 -25.28 7.62 9.60
C ILE A 233 -25.83 8.62 10.62
N ALA A 234 -25.52 9.90 10.46
CA ALA A 234 -26.02 10.96 11.35
C ALA A 234 -27.55 11.11 11.25
N TRP A 235 -28.10 11.04 10.03
CA TRP A 235 -29.56 11.01 9.82
C TRP A 235 -30.20 9.82 10.53
N ALA A 236 -29.69 8.61 10.31
CA ALA A 236 -30.25 7.40 10.92
C ALA A 236 -30.19 7.45 12.45
N ARG A 237 -29.12 8.02 13.02
CA ARG A 237 -28.97 8.25 14.47
C ARG A 237 -30.07 9.18 15.00
N THR A 238 -30.25 10.31 14.30
CA THR A 238 -31.28 11.31 14.72
C THR A 238 -32.69 10.76 14.57
N ALA A 239 -32.96 9.99 13.52
CA ALA A 239 -34.27 9.40 13.26
C ALA A 239 -34.54 8.10 14.06
N GLY A 240 -33.51 7.55 14.75
CA GLY A 240 -33.64 6.27 15.46
C GLY A 240 -33.86 5.08 14.52
N GLN A 241 -33.35 5.14 13.28
CA GLN A 241 -33.62 4.18 12.23
C GLN A 241 -32.42 3.24 11.97
N ARG A 242 -32.72 2.09 11.33
CA ARG A 242 -31.72 1.15 10.83
C ARG A 242 -31.38 1.49 9.38
N ILE A 243 -30.10 1.60 9.06
CA ILE A 243 -29.65 1.94 7.70
C ILE A 243 -28.56 0.99 7.21
N ILE A 244 -28.64 0.63 5.93
CA ILE A 244 -27.58 -0.11 5.22
C ILE A 244 -27.18 0.65 3.97
N LEU A 245 -25.86 0.82 3.78
CA LEU A 245 -25.28 1.53 2.65
C LEU A 245 -24.40 0.57 1.83
N PHE A 246 -24.64 0.46 0.54
CA PHE A 246 -23.80 -0.30 -0.38
C PHE A 246 -22.89 0.63 -1.16
N VAL A 247 -21.60 0.57 -0.85
CA VAL A 247 -20.55 1.38 -1.48
C VAL A 247 -19.83 0.53 -2.52
N THR A 248 -19.83 0.99 -3.77
CA THR A 248 -19.13 0.33 -4.86
C THR A 248 -17.87 1.10 -5.27
N GLY A 249 -17.03 0.48 -6.07
CA GLY A 249 -15.89 1.17 -6.67
C GLY A 249 -15.02 0.23 -7.49
N ILE A 250 -14.35 0.83 -8.47
CA ILE A 250 -13.40 0.10 -9.32
C ILE A 250 -12.26 -0.50 -8.49
N PRO A 251 -11.55 -1.51 -8.97
CA PRO A 251 -10.37 -2.05 -8.30
C PRO A 251 -9.36 -0.93 -7.98
N GLY A 252 -8.86 -0.90 -6.74
CA GLY A 252 -7.93 0.14 -6.32
C GLY A 252 -8.53 1.51 -5.98
N ALA A 253 -9.86 1.69 -6.01
CA ALA A 253 -10.50 2.97 -5.69
C ALA A 253 -10.51 3.37 -4.20
N GLY A 254 -9.87 2.59 -3.31
CA GLY A 254 -9.77 2.92 -1.89
C GLY A 254 -11.00 2.55 -1.05
N LYS A 255 -11.76 1.51 -1.43
CA LYS A 255 -12.91 1.02 -0.65
C LYS A 255 -12.56 0.74 0.81
N THR A 256 -11.50 -0.02 1.06
CA THR A 256 -11.00 -0.32 2.41
C THR A 256 -10.69 0.96 3.20
N LEU A 257 -10.05 1.94 2.54
CA LEU A 257 -9.77 3.25 3.13
C LEU A 257 -11.06 4.02 3.44
N CYS A 258 -12.07 3.97 2.57
CA CYS A 258 -13.39 4.56 2.81
C CYS A 258 -14.05 3.98 4.07
N GLY A 259 -13.96 2.65 4.24
CA GLY A 259 -14.48 1.97 5.43
C GLY A 259 -13.75 2.37 6.71
N LEU A 260 -12.43 2.45 6.70
CA LEU A 260 -11.63 2.91 7.82
C LEU A 260 -11.93 4.38 8.16
N ASN A 261 -12.02 5.26 7.15
CA ASN A 261 -12.45 6.65 7.33
C ASN A 261 -13.81 6.76 7.99
N THR A 262 -14.74 5.88 7.63
CA THR A 262 -16.07 5.84 8.25
C THR A 262 -15.97 5.50 9.73
N ILE A 263 -15.25 4.43 10.09
CA ILE A 263 -15.11 3.99 11.49
C ILE A 263 -14.41 5.04 12.36
N PHE A 264 -13.33 5.64 11.87
CA PHE A 264 -12.60 6.67 12.63
C PHE A 264 -13.27 8.05 12.58
N GLY A 265 -14.16 8.28 11.60
CA GLY A 265 -14.92 9.53 11.45
C GLY A 265 -16.24 9.59 12.24
N VAL A 266 -16.69 8.47 12.82
CA VAL A 266 -17.88 8.46 13.70
C VAL A 266 -17.53 9.13 15.03
N GLU A 267 -18.32 10.15 15.44
CA GLU A 267 -18.03 11.01 16.60
C GLU A 267 -17.92 10.28 17.95
N ASP A 268 -18.60 9.14 18.10
CA ASP A 268 -18.49 8.27 19.26
C ASP A 268 -17.38 7.23 19.08
N ALA A 269 -16.13 7.59 19.32
CA ALA A 269 -15.01 6.68 19.32
C ALA A 269 -15.25 5.48 20.25
N GLY A 270 -15.45 4.30 19.70
CA GLY A 270 -15.72 3.05 20.42
C GLY A 270 -17.02 2.36 20.04
N ARG A 271 -17.90 2.97 19.25
CA ARG A 271 -19.16 2.38 18.76
C ARG A 271 -19.13 1.92 17.30
N GLY A 272 -17.98 2.00 16.64
CA GLY A 272 -17.79 1.55 15.27
C GLY A 272 -16.82 0.36 15.18
N THR A 273 -17.12 -0.63 14.33
CA THR A 273 -16.20 -1.74 14.05
C THR A 273 -16.11 -2.03 12.56
N TYR A 274 -14.89 -2.38 12.13
CA TYR A 274 -14.57 -2.81 10.79
C TYR A 274 -14.49 -4.34 10.75
N LEU A 275 -15.40 -4.97 10.01
CA LEU A 275 -15.48 -6.42 9.85
C LEU A 275 -14.93 -6.83 8.49
N THR A 276 -14.00 -7.74 8.48
CA THR A 276 -13.49 -8.34 7.24
C THR A 276 -13.32 -9.85 7.39
N GLY A 277 -13.55 -10.57 6.31
CA GLY A 277 -13.27 -12.00 6.21
C GLY A 277 -11.79 -12.32 5.97
N ASN A 278 -10.95 -11.29 5.75
CA ASN A 278 -9.53 -11.46 5.45
C ASN A 278 -8.66 -11.43 6.73
N PRO A 279 -8.19 -12.58 7.23
CA PRO A 279 -7.40 -12.65 8.45
C PRO A 279 -6.07 -11.91 8.34
N THR A 280 -5.45 -11.92 7.17
CA THR A 280 -4.19 -11.22 6.89
C THR A 280 -4.33 -9.72 7.08
N LEU A 281 -5.33 -9.11 6.43
CA LEU A 281 -5.58 -7.67 6.54
C LEU A 281 -5.83 -7.26 8.00
N ILE A 282 -6.58 -8.08 8.76
CA ILE A 282 -6.84 -7.85 10.19
C ILE A 282 -5.53 -7.77 10.98
N HIS A 283 -4.65 -8.76 10.81
CA HIS A 283 -3.41 -8.83 11.58
C HIS A 283 -2.45 -7.70 11.23
N VAL A 284 -2.30 -7.39 9.94
CA VAL A 284 -1.44 -6.30 9.48
C VAL A 284 -1.96 -4.94 9.99
N LEU A 285 -3.25 -4.64 9.82
CA LEU A 285 -3.81 -3.37 10.29
C LEU A 285 -3.75 -3.22 11.80
N ARG A 286 -4.10 -4.28 12.56
CA ARG A 286 -4.03 -4.25 14.03
C ARG A 286 -2.61 -4.01 14.53
N GLU A 287 -1.63 -4.70 13.94
CA GLU A 287 -0.22 -4.55 14.34
C GLU A 287 0.32 -3.17 13.94
N ALA A 288 0.04 -2.69 12.73
CA ALA A 288 0.45 -1.36 12.28
C ALA A 288 -0.10 -0.23 13.19
N LEU A 289 -1.40 -0.26 13.47
CA LEU A 289 -2.04 0.72 14.35
C LEU A 289 -1.59 0.60 15.81
N THR A 290 -1.23 -0.61 16.26
CA THR A 290 -0.67 -0.81 17.60
C THR A 290 0.72 -0.20 17.70
N ARG A 291 1.58 -0.39 16.69
CA ARG A 291 2.93 0.21 16.63
C ARG A 291 2.84 1.73 16.59
N ASP A 292 2.00 2.30 15.74
CA ASP A 292 1.77 3.75 15.65
C ASP A 292 1.29 4.34 16.99
N ALA A 293 0.36 3.67 17.68
CA ALA A 293 -0.09 4.10 19.00
C ALA A 293 1.03 4.06 20.06
N VAL A 294 1.91 3.06 20.00
CA VAL A 294 3.08 2.94 20.91
C VAL A 294 4.10 4.04 20.61
N ASP A 295 4.36 4.35 19.35
CA ASP A 295 5.25 5.43 18.94
C ASP A 295 4.71 6.81 19.41
N LEU A 296 3.40 6.94 19.54
CA LEU A 296 2.72 8.11 20.13
C LEU A 296 2.65 8.07 21.68
N GLY A 297 3.27 7.08 22.32
CA GLY A 297 3.40 6.97 23.77
C GLY A 297 2.34 6.12 24.48
N ALA A 298 1.49 5.38 23.74
CA ALA A 298 0.52 4.47 24.37
C ALA A 298 1.19 3.18 24.87
N GLN A 299 0.60 2.57 25.94
CA GLN A 299 1.01 1.25 26.37
C GLN A 299 0.57 0.20 25.32
N ARG A 300 1.50 -0.70 24.92
CA ARG A 300 1.24 -1.70 23.86
C ARG A 300 0.04 -2.60 24.14
N SER A 301 -0.15 -3.01 25.40
CA SER A 301 -1.29 -3.83 25.81
C SER A 301 -2.64 -3.14 25.58
N ASP A 302 -2.73 -1.86 25.90
CA ASP A 302 -3.96 -1.08 25.78
C ASP A 302 -4.26 -0.73 24.32
N ALA A 303 -3.23 -0.34 23.57
CA ALA A 303 -3.33 -0.13 22.12
C ALA A 303 -3.84 -1.39 21.43
N ARG A 304 -3.22 -2.56 21.71
CA ARG A 304 -3.64 -3.84 21.15
C ARG A 304 -5.08 -4.20 21.51
N ARG A 305 -5.51 -4.00 22.76
CA ARG A 305 -6.89 -4.26 23.21
C ARG A 305 -7.89 -3.39 22.44
N LYS A 306 -7.57 -2.12 22.25
CA LYS A 306 -8.41 -1.19 21.49
C LYS A 306 -8.52 -1.62 20.02
N MET A 307 -7.42 -2.03 19.39
CA MET A 307 -7.45 -2.49 17.99
C MET A 307 -8.25 -3.77 17.81
N LEU A 308 -8.28 -4.65 18.81
CA LEU A 308 -9.11 -5.86 18.79
C LEU A 308 -10.61 -5.56 18.72
N SER A 309 -11.08 -4.45 19.29
CA SER A 309 -12.49 -4.05 19.23
C SER A 309 -12.83 -3.27 17.95
N VAL A 310 -11.89 -2.50 17.41
CA VAL A 310 -12.12 -1.64 16.23
C VAL A 310 -12.08 -2.44 14.92
N ILE A 311 -11.18 -3.41 14.81
CA ILE A 311 -11.03 -4.24 13.61
C ILE A 311 -11.26 -5.69 14.01
N GLN A 312 -12.29 -6.33 13.49
CA GLN A 312 -12.68 -7.67 13.89
C GLN A 312 -12.81 -8.63 12.70
N ALA A 313 -12.63 -9.92 12.97
CA ALA A 313 -12.90 -10.97 11.99
C ALA A 313 -14.42 -11.17 11.89
N LEU A 314 -14.98 -10.99 10.70
CA LEU A 314 -16.40 -11.19 10.43
C LEU A 314 -16.94 -12.55 10.92
N PRO A 315 -16.25 -13.70 10.66
CA PRO A 315 -16.71 -14.98 11.20
C PRO A 315 -16.74 -15.03 12.71
N LYS A 316 -15.76 -14.43 13.41
CA LYS A 316 -15.74 -14.41 14.88
C LYS A 316 -16.84 -13.54 15.46
N PHE A 317 -17.09 -12.38 14.86
CA PHE A 317 -18.20 -11.50 15.24
C PHE A 317 -19.54 -12.24 15.08
N ARG A 318 -19.80 -12.81 13.89
CA ARG A 318 -21.01 -13.58 13.61
C ARG A 318 -21.19 -14.76 14.60
N ASP A 319 -20.17 -15.63 14.73
CA ASP A 319 -20.25 -16.85 15.51
C ASP A 319 -20.50 -16.54 17.01
N HIS A 320 -19.92 -15.45 17.54
CA HIS A 320 -20.18 -14.99 18.91
C HIS A 320 -21.67 -14.68 19.12
N TYR A 321 -22.28 -13.83 18.29
CA TYR A 321 -23.68 -13.44 18.46
C TYR A 321 -24.68 -14.52 18.05
N VAL A 322 -24.31 -15.43 17.17
CA VAL A 322 -25.13 -16.64 16.90
C VAL A 322 -25.15 -17.56 18.12
N SER A 323 -24.05 -17.68 18.85
CA SER A 323 -23.97 -18.47 20.09
C SER A 323 -24.66 -17.77 21.30
N HIS A 324 -24.79 -16.45 21.24
CA HIS A 324 -25.38 -15.64 22.30
C HIS A 324 -26.57 -14.80 21.77
N PRO A 325 -27.70 -15.45 21.44
CA PRO A 325 -28.82 -14.80 20.74
C PRO A 325 -29.49 -13.69 21.53
N ALA A 326 -29.37 -13.66 22.88
CA ALA A 326 -29.87 -12.61 23.71
C ALA A 326 -29.00 -11.36 23.79
N GLU A 327 -27.77 -11.44 23.33
CA GLU A 327 -26.85 -10.30 23.36
C GLU A 327 -27.02 -9.42 22.12
N ALA A 328 -27.03 -8.09 22.34
CA ALA A 328 -26.94 -7.09 21.27
C ALA A 328 -25.51 -6.55 21.16
N PRO A 329 -25.00 -6.31 19.94
CA PRO A 329 -23.65 -5.76 19.77
C PRO A 329 -23.57 -4.35 20.39
N PRO A 330 -22.46 -4.00 21.08
CA PRO A 330 -22.24 -2.64 21.57
C PRO A 330 -22.00 -1.65 20.42
N GLU A 331 -21.55 -2.16 19.27
CA GLU A 331 -21.28 -1.37 18.07
C GLU A 331 -22.57 -0.91 17.40
N SER A 332 -22.70 0.40 17.20
CA SER A 332 -23.84 0.97 16.47
C SER A 332 -23.56 1.13 14.96
N VAL A 333 -22.29 1.13 14.57
CA VAL A 333 -21.87 1.25 13.18
C VAL A 333 -20.92 0.09 12.83
N VAL A 334 -21.26 -0.64 11.79
CA VAL A 334 -20.46 -1.77 11.30
C VAL A 334 -20.11 -1.54 9.85
N VAL A 335 -18.82 -1.61 9.50
CA VAL A 335 -18.37 -1.66 8.12
C VAL A 335 -18.06 -3.10 7.77
N VAL A 336 -18.65 -3.61 6.71
CA VAL A 336 -18.41 -4.97 6.17
C VAL A 336 -17.56 -4.84 4.90
N ASP A 337 -16.30 -5.26 4.99
CA ASP A 337 -15.40 -5.25 3.85
C ASP A 337 -15.65 -6.45 2.93
N GLU A 338 -15.51 -6.23 1.61
CA GLU A 338 -15.76 -7.24 0.58
C GLU A 338 -17.12 -7.95 0.78
N ALA A 339 -18.18 -7.16 0.97
CA ALA A 339 -19.50 -7.66 1.35
C ALA A 339 -20.10 -8.67 0.35
N GLN A 340 -19.67 -8.64 -0.93
CA GLN A 340 -20.06 -9.63 -1.95
C GLN A 340 -19.53 -11.04 -1.64
N ARG A 341 -18.53 -11.16 -0.77
CA ARG A 341 -17.89 -12.43 -0.39
C ARG A 341 -18.56 -13.13 0.79
N CYS A 342 -19.58 -12.51 1.38
CA CYS A 342 -20.36 -13.15 2.44
C CYS A 342 -20.99 -14.46 1.95
N TRP A 343 -20.99 -15.46 2.81
CA TRP A 343 -21.40 -16.81 2.48
C TRP A 343 -22.90 -16.89 2.16
N SER A 344 -23.21 -17.59 1.07
CA SER A 344 -24.59 -18.01 0.78
C SER A 344 -25.10 -19.01 1.81
N ALA A 345 -26.42 -19.16 1.90
CA ALA A 345 -27.03 -20.08 2.85
C ALA A 345 -26.52 -21.52 2.67
N ASN A 346 -26.46 -22.02 1.45
CA ASN A 346 -26.00 -23.38 1.14
C ASN A 346 -24.54 -23.60 1.58
N TRP A 347 -23.68 -22.63 1.33
CA TRP A 347 -22.27 -22.71 1.71
C TRP A 347 -22.09 -22.62 3.24
N ALA A 348 -22.80 -21.71 3.89
CA ALA A 348 -22.79 -21.56 5.35
C ALA A 348 -23.19 -22.85 6.05
N ILE A 349 -24.28 -23.48 5.62
CA ILE A 349 -24.77 -24.77 6.13
C ILE A 349 -23.71 -25.85 5.92
N GLY A 350 -23.16 -25.97 4.71
CA GLY A 350 -22.15 -27.00 4.38
C GLY A 350 -20.86 -26.86 5.21
N LYS A 351 -20.34 -25.63 5.33
CA LYS A 351 -19.07 -25.33 6.03
C LYS A 351 -19.14 -25.39 7.54
N THR A 352 -20.34 -25.30 8.11
CA THR A 352 -20.51 -25.27 9.56
C THR A 352 -21.27 -26.47 10.12
N ARG A 353 -21.58 -27.47 9.26
CA ARG A 353 -22.35 -28.68 9.66
C ARG A 353 -21.78 -29.37 10.90
N ASP A 354 -20.44 -29.49 10.97
CA ASP A 354 -19.73 -30.19 12.03
C ASP A 354 -19.15 -29.25 13.11
N LYS A 355 -19.55 -27.95 13.08
CA LYS A 355 -19.10 -27.00 14.10
C LYS A 355 -20.06 -26.99 15.29
N ALA A 356 -19.55 -26.52 16.44
CA ALA A 356 -20.36 -26.36 17.66
C ALA A 356 -21.58 -25.47 17.47
N VAL A 357 -21.52 -24.52 16.52
CA VAL A 357 -22.62 -23.64 16.13
C VAL A 357 -22.82 -23.75 14.62
N PRO A 358 -23.70 -24.66 14.17
CA PRO A 358 -24.03 -24.79 12.76
C PRO A 358 -24.90 -23.59 12.30
N LEU A 359 -24.55 -23.05 11.13
CA LEU A 359 -25.33 -21.98 10.49
C LEU A 359 -26.48 -22.59 9.68
N THR A 360 -27.62 -21.93 9.67
CA THR A 360 -28.83 -22.36 8.94
C THR A 360 -29.26 -21.35 7.87
N ARG A 361 -28.66 -20.17 7.85
CA ARG A 361 -28.96 -19.05 6.94
C ARG A 361 -27.68 -18.45 6.37
N SER A 362 -27.80 -17.54 5.43
CA SER A 362 -26.67 -16.81 4.85
C SER A 362 -26.01 -15.85 5.88
N GLU A 363 -24.74 -15.51 5.67
CA GLU A 363 -24.06 -14.52 6.51
C GLU A 363 -24.75 -13.15 6.52
N PRO A 364 -25.20 -12.60 5.37
CA PRO A 364 -26.00 -11.38 5.36
C PRO A 364 -27.20 -11.43 6.28
N ALA A 365 -27.96 -12.54 6.28
CA ALA A 365 -29.13 -12.69 7.12
C ALA A 365 -28.79 -12.64 8.62
N TYR A 366 -27.70 -13.29 9.03
CA TYR A 366 -27.23 -13.22 10.40
C TYR A 366 -26.76 -11.80 10.78
N LEU A 367 -25.99 -11.14 9.93
CA LEU A 367 -25.48 -9.79 10.23
C LEU A 367 -26.61 -8.77 10.38
N LEU A 368 -27.63 -8.83 9.51
CA LEU A 368 -28.80 -7.95 9.63
C LEU A 368 -29.57 -8.19 10.92
N GLU A 369 -29.80 -9.47 11.28
CA GLU A 369 -30.49 -9.83 12.53
C GLU A 369 -29.70 -9.38 13.76
N ILE A 370 -28.39 -9.67 13.81
CA ILE A 370 -27.51 -9.31 14.94
C ILE A 370 -27.55 -7.80 15.17
N MET A 371 -27.38 -7.01 14.11
CA MET A 371 -27.42 -5.56 14.23
C MET A 371 -28.82 -5.02 14.60
N ALA A 372 -29.87 -5.69 14.15
CA ALA A 372 -31.25 -5.31 14.48
C ALA A 372 -31.64 -5.56 15.95
N ARG A 373 -30.87 -6.35 16.72
CA ARG A 373 -31.06 -6.55 18.17
C ARG A 373 -30.84 -5.28 19.00
N ARG A 374 -30.14 -4.29 18.40
CA ARG A 374 -29.94 -3.01 19.08
C ARG A 374 -31.27 -2.23 19.18
N SER A 375 -31.51 -1.65 20.34
CA SER A 375 -32.55 -0.64 20.50
C SER A 375 -32.09 0.71 19.91
N GLY A 376 -32.95 1.37 19.14
CA GLY A 376 -32.61 2.62 18.45
C GLY A 376 -31.95 2.42 17.09
N PHE A 377 -30.93 3.23 16.78
CA PHE A 377 -30.30 3.18 15.47
C PHE A 377 -29.18 2.15 15.37
N CYS A 378 -28.98 1.62 14.17
CA CYS A 378 -27.75 0.99 13.76
C CYS A 378 -27.49 1.25 12.27
N ALA A 379 -26.21 1.24 11.90
CA ALA A 379 -25.77 1.45 10.54
C ALA A 379 -24.82 0.33 10.07
N MET A 380 -25.04 -0.16 8.88
CA MET A 380 -24.14 -1.08 8.19
C MET A 380 -23.65 -0.44 6.91
N VAL A 381 -22.33 -0.46 6.69
CA VAL A 381 -21.70 0.03 5.46
C VAL A 381 -21.04 -1.16 4.77
N CYS A 382 -21.60 -1.59 3.67
CA CYS A 382 -21.16 -2.75 2.90
C CYS A 382 -20.26 -2.26 1.74
N LEU A 383 -18.98 -2.55 1.82
CA LEU A 383 -18.01 -2.25 0.76
C LEU A 383 -18.03 -3.39 -0.25
N VAL A 384 -18.31 -3.06 -1.51
CA VAL A 384 -18.53 -4.04 -2.58
C VAL A 384 -17.44 -3.90 -3.63
N GLY A 385 -16.68 -4.97 -3.86
CA GLY A 385 -15.71 -5.08 -4.94
C GLY A 385 -16.30 -5.87 -6.12
N SER A 386 -16.05 -5.43 -7.35
CA SER A 386 -16.40 -6.18 -8.55
C SER A 386 -15.20 -6.99 -9.07
N GLY A 387 -15.41 -8.24 -9.47
CA GLY A 387 -14.39 -9.06 -10.14
C GLY A 387 -13.22 -9.53 -9.26
N GLN A 388 -13.42 -9.63 -7.95
CA GLN A 388 -12.41 -10.13 -7.00
C GLN A 388 -12.86 -11.38 -6.23
N GLU A 389 -13.85 -12.09 -6.75
CA GLU A 389 -14.29 -13.35 -6.20
C GLU A 389 -13.22 -14.43 -6.46
N ILE A 390 -12.64 -15.00 -5.40
CA ILE A 390 -11.60 -16.04 -5.48
C ILE A 390 -11.98 -17.32 -4.75
N HIS A 391 -13.15 -17.35 -4.11
CA HIS A 391 -13.61 -18.51 -3.34
C HIS A 391 -14.95 -19.05 -3.84
N ALA A 392 -15.08 -20.37 -3.82
CA ALA A 392 -16.35 -21.06 -3.95
C ALA A 392 -17.29 -20.71 -2.78
N GLY A 393 -18.56 -20.42 -3.07
CA GLY A 393 -19.59 -20.18 -2.05
C GLY A 393 -19.80 -18.73 -1.65
N GLU A 394 -19.14 -17.80 -2.31
CA GLU A 394 -19.45 -16.37 -2.18
C GLU A 394 -20.86 -16.11 -2.74
N GLY A 395 -21.79 -15.63 -1.88
CA GLY A 395 -23.21 -15.50 -2.21
C GLY A 395 -23.53 -14.30 -3.09
N GLY A 396 -22.55 -13.44 -3.31
CA GLY A 396 -22.73 -12.20 -4.05
C GLY A 396 -23.73 -11.25 -3.38
N LEU A 397 -24.06 -10.19 -4.10
CA LEU A 397 -25.01 -9.18 -3.62
C LEU A 397 -26.47 -9.67 -3.58
N ALA A 398 -26.76 -10.74 -4.32
CA ALA A 398 -28.09 -11.36 -4.36
C ALA A 398 -28.53 -11.86 -2.97
N GLU A 399 -27.60 -12.40 -2.17
CA GLU A 399 -27.88 -12.84 -0.81
C GLU A 399 -28.24 -11.69 0.13
N TRP A 400 -27.64 -10.51 -0.05
CA TRP A 400 -28.02 -9.32 0.71
C TRP A 400 -29.45 -8.86 0.38
N GLY A 401 -29.84 -8.90 -0.91
CA GLY A 401 -31.20 -8.59 -1.33
C GLY A 401 -32.23 -9.58 -0.76
N ASN A 402 -31.91 -10.88 -0.74
CA ASN A 402 -32.75 -11.90 -0.11
C ASN A 402 -32.90 -11.67 1.40
N ALA A 403 -31.78 -11.42 2.08
CA ALA A 403 -31.76 -11.21 3.53
C ALA A 403 -32.54 -9.96 3.94
N LEU A 404 -32.46 -8.87 3.18
CA LEU A 404 -33.21 -7.63 3.45
C LEU A 404 -34.72 -7.83 3.27
N ARG A 405 -35.15 -8.55 2.25
CA ARG A 405 -36.58 -8.89 2.07
C ARG A 405 -37.09 -9.79 3.19
N ASP A 406 -36.30 -10.78 3.56
CA ASP A 406 -36.63 -11.68 4.67
C ASP A 406 -36.77 -10.91 5.97
N ALA A 407 -35.86 -9.98 6.27
CA ALA A 407 -35.93 -9.11 7.42
C ALA A 407 -37.21 -8.25 7.43
N ALA A 408 -37.59 -7.66 6.29
CA ALA A 408 -38.79 -6.87 6.14
C ALA A 408 -40.06 -7.70 6.38
N LEU A 409 -40.12 -8.94 5.89
CA LEU A 409 -41.21 -9.89 6.12
C LEU A 409 -41.39 -10.21 7.63
N HIS A 410 -40.31 -10.15 8.39
CA HIS A 410 -40.34 -10.34 9.86
C HIS A 410 -40.45 -9.03 10.63
N GLY A 411 -40.82 -7.90 10.00
CA GLY A 411 -41.03 -6.61 10.64
C GLY A 411 -39.74 -5.86 11.01
N ILE A 412 -38.60 -6.28 10.46
CA ILE A 412 -37.32 -5.61 10.65
C ILE A 412 -37.03 -4.75 9.42
N GLU A 413 -37.39 -3.50 9.49
CA GLU A 413 -37.19 -2.55 8.39
C GLU A 413 -35.78 -1.97 8.38
N TRP A 414 -35.20 -1.89 7.17
CA TRP A 414 -33.91 -1.27 6.89
C TRP A 414 -34.06 -0.20 5.80
N HIS A 415 -33.54 1.00 6.05
CA HIS A 415 -33.36 2.01 5.01
C HIS A 415 -32.15 1.62 4.18
N VAL A 416 -32.34 1.45 2.87
CA VAL A 416 -31.27 1.00 1.95
C VAL A 416 -30.78 2.18 1.13
N ARG A 417 -29.47 2.36 1.09
CA ARG A 417 -28.79 3.31 0.21
C ARG A 417 -27.81 2.54 -0.69
N ALA A 418 -27.89 2.77 -1.97
CA ALA A 418 -27.04 2.05 -2.93
C ALA A 418 -26.47 2.98 -4.01
N ALA A 419 -25.26 2.68 -4.46
CA ALA A 419 -24.69 3.32 -5.65
C ALA A 419 -25.55 3.00 -6.89
N PRO A 420 -25.73 3.95 -7.84
CA PRO A 420 -26.54 3.73 -9.04
C PRO A 420 -26.12 2.52 -9.86
N ASP A 421 -24.83 2.22 -9.91
CA ASP A 421 -24.30 1.10 -10.71
C ASP A 421 -24.73 -0.27 -10.18
N LEU A 422 -24.92 -0.40 -8.88
CA LEU A 422 -25.50 -1.61 -8.30
C LEU A 422 -26.91 -1.88 -8.79
N LEU A 423 -27.69 -0.83 -9.00
CA LEU A 423 -29.08 -0.92 -9.45
C LEU A 423 -29.21 -1.21 -10.95
N LYS A 424 -28.10 -1.17 -11.73
CA LYS A 424 -28.05 -1.57 -13.14
C LYS A 424 -27.96 -3.09 -13.31
N VAL A 425 -27.51 -3.82 -12.28
CA VAL A 425 -27.45 -5.28 -12.29
C VAL A 425 -28.87 -5.82 -12.17
N ALA A 426 -29.39 -6.41 -13.25
CA ALA A 426 -30.80 -6.77 -13.39
C ALA A 426 -31.33 -7.65 -12.24
N ASP A 427 -30.52 -8.63 -11.81
CA ASP A 427 -30.87 -9.57 -10.74
C ASP A 427 -30.95 -8.88 -9.37
N LEU A 428 -30.04 -7.95 -9.12
CA LEU A 428 -30.03 -7.16 -7.88
C LEU A 428 -31.14 -6.12 -7.86
N ARG A 429 -31.41 -5.46 -8.99
CA ARG A 429 -32.51 -4.51 -9.14
C ARG A 429 -33.85 -5.17 -8.86
N GLN A 430 -34.07 -6.39 -9.33
CA GLN A 430 -35.30 -7.13 -9.07
C GLN A 430 -35.46 -7.48 -7.59
N ARG A 431 -34.36 -7.76 -6.90
CA ARG A 431 -34.37 -8.16 -5.48
C ARG A 431 -34.40 -6.97 -4.50
N LEU A 432 -33.69 -5.90 -4.80
CA LEU A 432 -33.69 -4.67 -4.01
C LEU A 432 -34.84 -3.72 -4.38
N GLY A 433 -35.25 -3.70 -5.65
CA GLY A 433 -36.29 -2.80 -6.15
C GLY A 433 -37.71 -3.05 -5.60
N ALA A 434 -37.88 -4.16 -4.87
CA ALA A 434 -39.11 -4.44 -4.11
C ALA A 434 -39.11 -3.85 -2.68
N LEU A 435 -38.07 -3.11 -2.29
CA LEU A 435 -37.96 -2.48 -0.98
C LEU A 435 -38.44 -1.01 -1.07
N ASP A 436 -39.46 -0.67 -0.33
CA ASP A 436 -40.05 0.69 -0.29
C ASP A 436 -39.05 1.77 0.18
N ASN A 437 -38.04 1.37 0.95
CA ASN A 437 -37.07 2.25 1.58
C ASN A 437 -35.71 2.31 0.83
N LEU A 438 -35.66 1.92 -0.46
CA LEU A 438 -34.46 1.98 -1.29
C LEU A 438 -34.27 3.36 -1.91
N GLN A 439 -33.10 3.97 -1.68
CA GLN A 439 -32.69 5.23 -2.31
C GLN A 439 -31.34 5.07 -3.04
N SER A 440 -31.26 5.57 -4.27
CA SER A 440 -30.03 5.66 -5.03
C SER A 440 -29.23 6.90 -4.63
N LEU A 441 -27.95 6.69 -4.27
CA LEU A 441 -27.01 7.76 -3.90
C LEU A 441 -25.75 7.71 -4.77
N PRO A 442 -25.62 8.61 -5.76
CA PRO A 442 -24.44 8.64 -6.64
C PRO A 442 -23.08 8.74 -5.93
N PRO A 443 -22.93 9.47 -4.81
CA PRO A 443 -21.66 9.53 -4.09
C PRO A 443 -21.17 8.19 -3.54
N LEU A 444 -22.00 7.16 -3.46
CA LEU A 444 -21.59 5.84 -2.98
C LEU A 444 -20.80 5.01 -4.01
N HIS A 445 -20.43 5.59 -5.16
CA HIS A 445 -19.56 4.95 -6.15
C HIS A 445 -18.19 5.61 -6.21
N LEU A 446 -17.13 4.82 -5.93
CA LEU A 446 -15.74 5.23 -6.03
C LEU A 446 -15.23 4.96 -7.46
N ASN A 447 -15.11 6.00 -8.27
CA ASN A 447 -14.78 5.91 -9.71
C ASN A 447 -13.32 6.26 -10.05
N VAL A 448 -12.49 6.60 -9.05
CA VAL A 448 -11.09 6.98 -9.23
C VAL A 448 -10.19 5.95 -8.59
N ALA A 449 -9.32 5.31 -9.38
CA ALA A 449 -8.31 4.39 -8.84
C ALA A 449 -7.21 5.19 -8.11
N ILE A 450 -6.99 4.86 -6.83
CA ILE A 450 -5.99 5.53 -5.98
C ILE A 450 -4.69 4.72 -5.91
N ARG A 451 -4.72 3.44 -6.27
CA ARG A 451 -3.62 2.49 -6.08
C ARG A 451 -2.44 2.70 -7.01
N HIS A 452 -2.70 2.96 -8.28
CA HIS A 452 -1.64 3.08 -9.26
C HIS A 452 -1.09 4.49 -9.30
N ILE A 453 0.18 4.65 -8.96
CA ILE A 453 0.87 5.94 -9.01
C ILE A 453 1.09 6.37 -10.46
N ARG A 454 1.25 5.39 -11.38
CA ARG A 454 1.61 5.65 -12.77
C ARG A 454 0.44 5.65 -13.75
N SER A 455 -0.53 4.72 -13.66
CA SER A 455 -1.66 4.69 -14.62
C SER A 455 -2.84 3.82 -14.17
N THR A 456 -4.06 4.34 -14.33
CA THR A 456 -5.32 3.56 -14.23
C THR A 456 -5.48 2.56 -15.37
N LEU A 457 -4.80 2.76 -16.50
CA LEU A 457 -4.86 1.90 -17.69
C LEU A 457 -4.12 0.57 -17.49
N ALA A 458 -3.21 0.49 -16.51
CA ALA A 458 -2.48 -0.74 -16.21
C ALA A 458 -3.42 -1.92 -15.86
N ALA A 459 -4.50 -1.64 -15.14
CA ALA A 459 -5.50 -2.68 -14.80
C ALA A 459 -6.20 -3.24 -16.06
N PHE A 460 -6.50 -2.40 -17.05
CA PHE A 460 -7.08 -2.86 -18.33
C PHE A 460 -6.08 -3.70 -19.13
N GLY A 461 -4.78 -3.38 -19.05
CA GLY A 461 -3.72 -4.19 -19.65
C GLY A 461 -3.67 -5.60 -19.05
N VAL A 462 -3.80 -5.73 -17.72
CA VAL A 462 -3.88 -7.02 -17.02
C VAL A 462 -5.08 -7.84 -17.49
N ASP A 463 -6.25 -7.22 -17.64
CA ASP A 463 -7.45 -7.92 -18.12
C ASP A 463 -7.23 -8.49 -19.54
N ARG A 464 -6.60 -7.73 -20.46
CA ARG A 464 -6.25 -8.22 -21.80
C ARG A 464 -5.28 -9.39 -21.76
N VAL A 465 -4.27 -9.34 -20.87
CA VAL A 465 -3.34 -10.47 -20.66
C VAL A 465 -4.13 -11.72 -20.22
N LEU A 466 -5.03 -11.58 -19.27
CA LEU A 466 -5.82 -12.70 -18.74
C LEU A 466 -6.91 -13.21 -19.71
N GLU A 467 -7.38 -12.37 -20.62
CA GLU A 467 -8.26 -12.76 -21.74
C GLU A 467 -7.50 -13.46 -22.87
N GLY A 468 -6.16 -13.51 -22.83
CA GLY A 468 -5.34 -14.08 -23.88
C GLY A 468 -5.21 -13.18 -25.12
N ASP A 469 -5.55 -11.90 -25.00
CA ASP A 469 -5.50 -10.90 -26.08
C ASP A 469 -4.17 -10.16 -26.07
N ALA A 470 -3.14 -10.76 -26.67
CA ALA A 470 -1.82 -10.16 -26.76
C ALA A 470 -1.81 -8.85 -27.58
N SER A 471 -2.63 -8.77 -28.62
CA SER A 471 -2.71 -7.60 -29.49
C SER A 471 -3.29 -6.39 -28.75
N GLY A 472 -4.41 -6.58 -28.05
CA GLY A 472 -5.03 -5.54 -27.22
C GLY A 472 -4.15 -5.10 -26.05
N ALA A 473 -3.45 -6.05 -25.42
CA ALA A 473 -2.49 -5.73 -24.37
C ALA A 473 -1.31 -4.89 -24.90
N SER A 474 -0.73 -5.28 -26.04
CA SER A 474 0.38 -4.56 -26.68
C SER A 474 -0.02 -3.17 -27.19
N GLU A 475 -1.25 -2.99 -27.67
CA GLU A 475 -1.77 -1.68 -28.09
C GLU A 475 -1.92 -0.73 -26.90
N LEU A 476 -2.49 -1.22 -25.79
CA LEU A 476 -2.55 -0.47 -24.54
C LEU A 476 -1.16 -0.11 -24.03
N ALA A 477 -0.21 -1.05 -24.07
CA ALA A 477 1.18 -0.80 -23.67
C ALA A 477 1.82 0.33 -24.46
N ARG A 478 1.64 0.34 -25.79
CA ARG A 478 2.16 1.40 -26.67
C ARG A 478 1.52 2.75 -26.39
N GLY A 479 0.21 2.79 -26.11
CA GLY A 479 -0.52 4.02 -25.81
C GLY A 479 -0.14 4.63 -24.45
N MET A 480 0.30 3.80 -23.50
CA MET A 480 0.77 4.22 -22.16
C MET A 480 2.27 4.47 -22.09
N GLY A 481 3.00 4.15 -23.15
CA GLY A 481 4.45 4.11 -23.16
C GLY A 481 5.04 2.78 -22.71
N GLU A 482 4.37 2.00 -21.85
CA GLU A 482 4.87 0.73 -21.33
C GLU A 482 3.80 -0.07 -20.56
N LEU A 483 3.81 -1.43 -20.66
CA LEU A 483 3.19 -2.27 -19.64
C LEU A 483 4.07 -2.27 -18.38
N PRO A 484 3.47 -2.30 -17.18
CA PRO A 484 4.22 -2.32 -15.92
C PRO A 484 4.76 -3.72 -15.60
N PHE A 485 5.26 -4.45 -16.63
CA PHE A 485 5.81 -5.79 -16.44
C PHE A 485 7.20 -5.93 -17.05
N TRP A 486 8.13 -6.32 -16.18
CA TRP A 486 9.42 -6.85 -16.57
C TRP A 486 9.36 -8.37 -16.61
N LEU A 487 10.16 -9.01 -17.44
CA LEU A 487 10.18 -10.46 -17.63
C LEU A 487 11.59 -11.00 -17.49
N THR A 488 11.75 -12.08 -16.74
CA THR A 488 13.02 -12.76 -16.59
C THR A 488 12.84 -14.27 -16.38
N ARG A 489 13.90 -15.03 -16.71
CA ARG A 489 14.03 -16.47 -16.44
C ARG A 489 14.98 -16.74 -15.28
N ASP A 490 15.53 -15.70 -14.68
CA ASP A 490 16.48 -15.78 -13.58
C ASP A 490 15.90 -15.21 -12.29
N LEU A 491 15.80 -16.06 -11.26
CA LEU A 491 15.30 -15.69 -9.94
C LEU A 491 16.28 -14.74 -9.23
N MET A 492 17.59 -14.88 -9.46
CA MET A 492 18.58 -13.98 -8.85
C MET A 492 18.50 -12.58 -9.47
N ALA A 493 18.28 -12.49 -10.78
CA ALA A 493 17.97 -11.22 -11.46
C ALA A 493 16.70 -10.57 -10.90
N THR A 494 15.65 -11.36 -10.65
CA THR A 494 14.42 -10.90 -9.97
C THR A 494 14.73 -10.30 -8.60
N ARG A 495 15.50 -11.02 -7.78
CA ARG A 495 15.88 -10.55 -6.43
C ARG A 495 16.75 -9.29 -6.48
N LYS A 496 17.74 -9.24 -7.39
CA LYS A 496 18.58 -8.05 -7.59
C LYS A 496 17.74 -6.84 -7.99
N TRP A 497 16.81 -7.01 -8.93
CA TRP A 497 15.91 -5.96 -9.37
C TRP A 497 15.04 -5.43 -8.21
N LEU A 498 14.42 -6.32 -7.44
CA LEU A 498 13.58 -5.95 -6.30
C LEU A 498 14.36 -5.21 -5.23
N ARG A 499 15.57 -5.67 -4.87
CA ARG A 499 16.44 -5.00 -3.89
C ARG A 499 16.83 -3.60 -4.34
N GLY A 500 17.17 -3.44 -5.63
CA GLY A 500 17.51 -2.13 -6.20
C GLY A 500 16.35 -1.12 -6.18
N HIS A 501 15.10 -1.61 -6.12
CA HIS A 501 13.89 -0.77 -6.10
C HIS A 501 13.29 -0.61 -4.69
N ALA A 502 13.57 -1.52 -3.75
CA ALA A 502 13.10 -1.48 -2.36
C ALA A 502 13.85 -0.44 -1.52
N ARG A 503 13.97 0.79 -2.06
CA ARG A 503 14.67 1.91 -1.42
C ARG A 503 13.72 2.68 -0.50
N GLY A 504 14.26 3.23 0.57
CA GLY A 504 13.48 3.99 1.54
C GLY A 504 12.41 3.12 2.20
N LEU A 505 11.18 3.64 2.33
CA LEU A 505 10.01 2.89 2.82
C LEU A 505 9.30 2.07 1.73
N ARG A 506 9.76 2.12 0.48
CA ARG A 506 9.17 1.30 -0.59
C ARG A 506 9.35 -0.17 -0.27
N ARG A 507 8.26 -0.93 -0.44
CA ARG A 507 8.20 -2.36 -0.12
C ARG A 507 8.27 -3.18 -1.39
N ALA A 508 9.15 -4.16 -1.38
CA ALA A 508 9.21 -5.20 -2.40
C ALA A 508 8.92 -6.56 -1.80
N GLY A 509 8.44 -7.50 -2.61
CA GLY A 509 8.21 -8.87 -2.15
C GLY A 509 7.96 -9.83 -3.31
N LEU A 510 8.19 -11.11 -3.04
CA LEU A 510 7.89 -12.19 -3.96
C LEU A 510 6.44 -12.66 -3.76
N LEU A 511 5.71 -12.83 -4.86
CA LEU A 511 4.36 -13.36 -4.87
C LEU A 511 4.27 -14.58 -5.80
N ALA A 512 3.40 -15.52 -5.46
CA ALA A 512 3.03 -16.63 -6.34
C ALA A 512 1.60 -17.09 -6.09
N SER A 513 1.04 -17.82 -7.05
CA SER A 513 -0.22 -18.52 -6.84
C SER A 513 -0.08 -19.59 -5.76
N SER A 514 -1.09 -19.76 -4.91
CA SER A 514 -1.15 -20.87 -3.96
C SER A 514 -1.14 -22.24 -4.65
N GLY A 515 -1.48 -22.28 -5.95
CA GLY A 515 -1.38 -23.46 -6.81
C GLY A 515 0.00 -23.73 -7.39
N ALA A 516 0.97 -22.85 -7.21
CA ALA A 516 2.31 -22.87 -7.80
C ALA A 516 3.25 -23.92 -7.13
N ALA A 517 2.83 -25.16 -7.13
CA ALA A 517 3.47 -26.23 -6.36
C ALA A 517 4.88 -26.59 -6.83
N ARG A 518 5.24 -26.30 -8.09
CA ARG A 518 6.52 -26.69 -8.68
C ARG A 518 7.61 -25.62 -8.55
N LEU A 519 7.30 -24.43 -8.02
CA LEU A 519 8.31 -23.43 -7.65
C LEU A 519 9.26 -23.88 -6.53
N ARG A 520 8.94 -24.96 -5.83
CA ARG A 520 9.84 -25.58 -4.86
C ARG A 520 11.19 -26.00 -5.43
N SER A 521 11.20 -26.42 -6.69
CA SER A 521 12.44 -26.76 -7.40
C SER A 521 13.33 -25.54 -7.68
N GLU A 522 12.76 -24.33 -7.62
CA GLU A 522 13.49 -23.07 -7.74
C GLU A 522 13.94 -22.51 -6.37
N GLY A 523 13.80 -23.30 -5.30
CA GLY A 523 14.11 -22.84 -3.92
C GLY A 523 13.03 -21.94 -3.32
N LEU A 524 11.89 -21.76 -4.00
CA LEU A 524 10.76 -21.02 -3.50
C LEU A 524 9.83 -21.97 -2.75
N GLY A 525 9.87 -21.89 -1.44
CA GLY A 525 9.41 -22.96 -0.54
C GLY A 525 7.91 -23.20 -0.48
N ALA A 526 7.61 -24.35 0.12
CA ALA A 526 6.29 -24.95 0.30
C ALA A 526 5.42 -24.32 1.38
N GLU A 527 5.90 -23.34 2.10
CA GLU A 527 5.22 -22.80 3.28
C GLU A 527 4.17 -21.74 2.92
N LEU A 528 4.02 -21.45 1.63
CA LEU A 528 3.14 -20.43 1.08
C LEU A 528 1.67 -20.56 1.51
N PRO A 529 1.05 -21.75 1.56
CA PRO A 529 -0.35 -21.87 1.96
C PRO A 529 -0.56 -21.77 3.48
N HIS A 530 0.50 -21.78 4.27
CA HIS A 530 0.45 -21.96 5.72
C HIS A 530 1.11 -20.82 6.52
N MET A 531 1.45 -19.71 5.86
CA MET A 531 1.87 -18.55 6.61
C MET A 531 0.74 -18.14 7.55
N ASP A 532 0.94 -18.28 8.85
CA ASP A 532 -0.07 -17.84 9.80
C ASP A 532 -0.25 -16.33 9.72
N ALA A 533 -1.42 -15.87 10.11
CA ALA A 533 -1.76 -14.46 9.94
C ALA A 533 -0.85 -13.51 10.75
N SER A 534 -0.16 -13.99 11.80
CA SER A 534 0.82 -13.19 12.56
C SER A 534 2.13 -13.06 11.81
N SER A 535 2.59 -14.12 11.17
CA SER A 535 3.78 -14.11 10.30
C SER A 535 3.62 -13.16 9.12
N VAL A 536 2.41 -13.06 8.56
CA VAL A 536 2.12 -12.10 7.49
C VAL A 536 2.27 -10.66 7.95
N ALA A 537 1.92 -10.34 9.20
CA ALA A 537 2.13 -8.99 9.73
C ALA A 537 3.62 -8.64 9.78
N HIS A 538 4.48 -9.57 10.20
CA HIS A 538 5.94 -9.39 10.12
C HIS A 538 6.42 -9.24 8.68
N TRP A 539 5.96 -10.09 7.77
CA TRP A 539 6.30 -10.03 6.36
C TRP A 539 5.99 -8.66 5.74
N PHE A 540 4.86 -8.05 6.10
CA PHE A 540 4.45 -6.74 5.55
C PHE A 540 5.05 -5.54 6.29
N LEU A 541 5.26 -5.61 7.60
CA LEU A 541 5.58 -4.43 8.41
C LEU A 541 7.05 -4.31 8.76
N ASP A 542 7.76 -5.44 8.87
CA ASP A 542 9.18 -5.43 9.20
C ASP A 542 10.05 -5.21 7.96
N ARG A 543 11.33 -4.94 8.16
CA ARG A 543 12.30 -4.63 7.12
C ARG A 543 13.54 -5.51 7.27
N PHE A 544 14.12 -5.90 6.15
CA PHE A 544 15.45 -6.50 6.12
C PHE A 544 16.51 -5.38 6.28
N PRO A 545 17.63 -5.57 7.03
CA PRO A 545 18.05 -6.81 7.70
C PRO A 545 17.51 -7.01 9.11
N ASP A 546 16.67 -6.11 9.63
CA ASP A 546 16.17 -6.16 11.01
C ASP A 546 15.34 -7.42 11.28
N ASP A 547 14.61 -7.91 10.29
CA ASP A 547 13.87 -9.18 10.34
C ASP A 547 13.96 -9.93 8.99
N VAL A 548 14.48 -11.15 9.01
CA VAL A 548 14.61 -12.02 7.82
C VAL A 548 13.26 -12.49 7.26
N ARG A 549 12.18 -12.34 8.03
CA ARG A 549 10.81 -12.65 7.59
C ARG A 549 10.19 -11.52 6.75
N ALA A 550 10.82 -10.37 6.72
CA ALA A 550 10.34 -9.21 5.96
C ALA A 550 10.23 -9.52 4.46
N SER A 551 9.28 -8.91 3.79
CA SER A 551 9.03 -9.12 2.35
C SER A 551 10.24 -8.78 1.49
N ASP A 552 11.02 -7.77 1.88
CA ASP A 552 12.22 -7.30 1.19
C ASP A 552 13.49 -8.14 1.48
N ALA A 553 13.42 -9.10 2.39
CA ALA A 553 14.41 -10.17 2.49
C ALA A 553 14.38 -11.08 1.24
N LEU A 554 13.20 -11.17 0.57
CA LEU A 554 12.96 -11.94 -0.67
C LEU A 554 13.19 -13.46 -0.51
N GLU A 555 13.03 -13.98 0.72
CA GLU A 555 13.18 -15.41 1.02
C GLU A 555 11.82 -16.12 1.06
N VAL A 556 10.78 -15.41 1.50
CA VAL A 556 9.43 -15.95 1.66
C VAL A 556 8.52 -15.38 0.60
N VAL A 557 7.81 -16.25 -0.12
CA VAL A 557 6.84 -15.88 -1.17
C VAL A 557 5.44 -15.83 -0.56
N ALA A 558 4.71 -14.73 -0.74
CA ALA A 558 3.32 -14.62 -0.32
C ALA A 558 2.35 -15.06 -1.43
N THR A 559 1.18 -15.57 -1.04
CA THR A 559 0.14 -15.96 -1.99
C THR A 559 -0.93 -14.89 -2.15
N GLU A 560 -1.86 -15.09 -3.09
CA GLU A 560 -3.06 -14.25 -3.24
C GLU A 560 -3.82 -14.09 -1.92
N PHE A 561 -3.85 -15.12 -1.08
CA PHE A 561 -4.52 -15.06 0.23
C PHE A 561 -3.78 -14.19 1.24
N SER A 562 -2.45 -14.20 1.17
CA SER A 562 -1.60 -13.42 2.07
C SER A 562 -1.49 -11.95 1.65
N CYS A 563 -1.60 -11.63 0.37
CA CYS A 563 -1.46 -10.26 -0.14
C CYS A 563 -2.78 -9.57 -0.47
N GLN A 564 -3.92 -10.27 -0.39
CA GLN A 564 -5.22 -9.68 -0.72
C GLN A 564 -5.57 -8.52 0.23
N GLY A 565 -5.98 -7.38 -0.34
CA GLY A 565 -6.29 -6.16 0.42
C GLY A 565 -5.05 -5.34 0.82
N LEU A 566 -3.83 -5.89 0.66
CA LEU A 566 -2.56 -5.21 0.93
C LEU A 566 -1.84 -4.87 -0.38
N GLU A 567 -0.92 -3.94 -0.33
CA GLU A 567 -0.19 -3.41 -1.48
C GLU A 567 1.32 -3.49 -1.24
N LEU A 568 2.06 -3.80 -2.30
CA LEU A 568 3.51 -3.67 -2.36
C LEU A 568 3.86 -2.59 -3.39
N ASP A 569 4.99 -1.94 -3.21
CA ASP A 569 5.46 -0.97 -4.19
C ASP A 569 6.03 -1.68 -5.41
N TYR A 570 6.78 -2.76 -5.22
CA TYR A 570 7.34 -3.61 -6.27
C TYR A 570 7.07 -5.08 -6.00
N VAL A 571 6.75 -5.82 -7.05
CA VAL A 571 6.38 -7.24 -6.95
C VAL A 571 7.27 -8.08 -7.85
N GLY A 572 7.80 -9.17 -7.30
CA GLY A 572 8.35 -10.30 -8.07
C GLY A 572 7.29 -11.39 -8.16
N LEU A 573 6.57 -11.46 -9.28
CA LEU A 573 5.58 -12.52 -9.50
C LEU A 573 6.26 -13.78 -10.04
N CYS A 574 6.29 -14.83 -9.22
CA CYS A 574 6.82 -16.13 -9.59
C CYS A 574 5.72 -16.96 -10.25
N TRP A 575 5.80 -17.13 -11.55
CA TRP A 575 4.81 -17.84 -12.36
C TRP A 575 5.10 -19.33 -12.43
N ASP A 576 4.09 -20.17 -12.25
CA ASP A 576 4.26 -21.63 -12.37
C ASP A 576 3.29 -22.24 -13.40
N ALA A 577 3.38 -23.55 -13.52
CA ALA A 577 2.60 -24.34 -14.46
C ALA A 577 1.16 -24.65 -14.01
N ASP A 578 0.64 -23.98 -13.01
CA ASP A 578 -0.78 -24.03 -12.60
C ASP A 578 -1.68 -23.18 -13.49
N PHE A 579 -1.12 -22.20 -14.20
CA PHE A 579 -1.81 -21.31 -15.13
C PHE A 579 -1.00 -21.18 -16.41
N ILE A 580 -1.39 -21.90 -17.45
CA ILE A 580 -0.58 -22.10 -18.66
C ILE A 580 -1.34 -21.71 -19.93
N ARG A 581 -0.58 -21.59 -21.01
CA ARG A 581 -1.13 -21.57 -22.38
C ARG A 581 -0.75 -22.89 -23.07
N GLU A 582 -1.61 -23.32 -23.96
CA GLU A 582 -1.26 -24.40 -24.88
C GLU A 582 -0.84 -23.79 -26.24
N PRO A 583 0.22 -24.28 -26.87
CA PRO A 583 0.66 -23.80 -28.17
C PRO A 583 -0.51 -23.73 -29.18
N GLY A 584 -0.66 -22.55 -29.79
CA GLY A 584 -1.73 -22.32 -30.78
C GLY A 584 -3.13 -22.02 -30.21
N ARG A 585 -3.32 -22.02 -28.89
CA ARG A 585 -4.60 -21.63 -28.25
C ARG A 585 -4.52 -20.21 -27.68
N ARG A 586 -5.63 -19.47 -27.78
CA ARG A 586 -5.75 -18.14 -27.18
C ARG A 586 -6.04 -18.20 -25.68
N GLU A 587 -6.73 -19.22 -25.23
CA GLU A 587 -7.26 -19.34 -23.87
C GLU A 587 -6.20 -19.84 -22.89
N TRP A 588 -6.24 -19.29 -21.67
CA TRP A 588 -5.48 -19.82 -20.55
C TRP A 588 -6.09 -21.14 -20.07
N ARG A 589 -5.24 -22.05 -19.63
CA ARG A 589 -5.62 -23.33 -19.06
C ARG A 589 -5.17 -23.44 -17.62
N VAL A 590 -6.13 -23.70 -16.75
CA VAL A 590 -5.92 -23.93 -15.33
C VAL A 590 -5.52 -25.37 -15.07
N ARG A 591 -4.55 -25.58 -14.20
CA ARG A 591 -4.14 -26.91 -13.75
C ARG A 591 -3.97 -26.90 -12.22
N THR A 592 -4.24 -28.03 -11.59
CA THR A 592 -4.05 -28.26 -10.16
C THR A 592 -3.05 -29.39 -9.97
N PHE A 593 -2.03 -29.18 -9.15
CA PHE A 593 -1.06 -30.24 -8.85
C PHE A 593 -1.60 -31.14 -7.73
N ARG A 594 -1.78 -32.42 -8.03
CA ARG A 594 -2.23 -33.41 -7.05
C ARG A 594 -1.34 -34.63 -7.06
N GLY A 595 -0.80 -34.99 -5.88
CA GLY A 595 0.20 -36.04 -5.76
C GLY A 595 1.45 -35.70 -6.57
N THR A 596 1.64 -36.32 -7.73
CA THR A 596 2.81 -36.13 -8.61
C THR A 596 2.46 -35.62 -10.01
N LYS A 597 1.22 -35.21 -10.24
CA LYS A 597 0.74 -34.88 -11.59
C LYS A 597 -0.12 -33.62 -11.62
N TRP A 598 -0.05 -32.90 -12.72
CA TRP A 598 -0.99 -31.84 -13.05
C TRP A 598 -2.32 -32.43 -13.53
N GLN A 599 -3.42 -31.92 -13.00
CA GLN A 599 -4.79 -32.27 -13.40
C GLN A 599 -5.51 -31.02 -13.85
N VAL A 600 -6.42 -31.19 -14.84
CA VAL A 600 -7.25 -30.10 -15.34
C VAL A 600 -8.59 -30.13 -14.62
N PRO A 601 -8.95 -29.11 -13.85
CA PRO A 601 -10.24 -29.03 -13.20
C PRO A 601 -11.36 -28.87 -14.25
N GLN A 602 -12.48 -29.53 -14.00
CA GLN A 602 -13.67 -29.46 -14.87
C GLN A 602 -14.68 -28.40 -14.36
N GLN A 603 -14.53 -27.94 -13.15
CA GLN A 603 -15.45 -27.00 -12.52
C GLN A 603 -15.15 -25.58 -13.01
N ALA A 604 -16.12 -24.92 -13.63
CA ALA A 604 -15.99 -23.56 -14.15
C ALA A 604 -15.60 -22.56 -13.05
N GLU A 605 -16.07 -22.78 -11.83
CA GLU A 605 -15.75 -21.96 -10.66
C GLU A 605 -14.26 -22.01 -10.29
N VAL A 606 -13.63 -23.19 -10.35
CA VAL A 606 -12.19 -23.34 -10.09
C VAL A 606 -11.36 -22.62 -11.15
N ILE A 607 -11.82 -22.66 -12.40
CA ILE A 607 -11.16 -21.96 -13.52
C ILE A 607 -11.26 -20.44 -13.32
N ALA A 608 -12.46 -19.93 -13.02
CA ALA A 608 -12.68 -18.52 -12.79
C ALA A 608 -11.86 -18.00 -11.60
N ASN A 609 -11.81 -18.78 -10.51
CA ASN A 609 -11.01 -18.44 -9.33
C ASN A 609 -9.52 -18.33 -9.64
N GLN A 610 -8.96 -19.21 -10.47
CA GLN A 610 -7.54 -19.16 -10.85
C GLN A 610 -7.22 -17.94 -11.71
N VAL A 611 -8.09 -17.57 -12.64
CA VAL A 611 -7.95 -16.32 -13.42
C VAL A 611 -7.95 -15.12 -12.48
N ASN A 612 -8.87 -15.09 -11.50
CA ASN A 612 -8.94 -14.02 -10.51
C ASN A 612 -7.70 -14.00 -9.58
N THR A 613 -7.13 -15.17 -9.24
CA THR A 613 -5.86 -15.28 -8.52
C THR A 613 -4.76 -14.51 -9.25
N TYR A 614 -4.55 -14.79 -10.53
CA TYR A 614 -3.52 -14.09 -11.32
C TYR A 614 -3.86 -12.61 -11.54
N ARG A 615 -5.16 -12.24 -11.65
CA ARG A 615 -5.58 -10.84 -11.65
C ARG A 615 -5.16 -10.13 -10.36
N VAL A 616 -5.39 -10.75 -9.20
CA VAL A 616 -4.98 -10.21 -7.90
C VAL A 616 -3.46 -10.05 -7.85
N LEU A 617 -2.68 -11.05 -8.23
CA LEU A 617 -1.23 -11.04 -8.17
C LEU A 617 -0.60 -9.99 -9.10
N LEU A 618 -1.08 -9.90 -10.35
CA LEU A 618 -0.60 -8.94 -11.35
C LEU A 618 -0.95 -7.48 -11.03
N THR A 619 -1.95 -7.25 -10.17
CA THR A 619 -2.39 -5.90 -9.77
C THR A 619 -1.95 -5.50 -8.36
N ARG A 620 -1.03 -6.24 -7.73
CA ARG A 620 -0.55 -5.92 -6.37
C ARG A 620 0.49 -4.84 -6.30
N ALA A 621 1.30 -4.66 -7.35
CA ALA A 621 2.30 -3.62 -7.38
C ALA A 621 1.68 -2.23 -7.57
N ARG A 622 2.19 -1.25 -6.82
CA ARG A 622 1.83 0.18 -6.98
C ARG A 622 2.64 0.83 -8.09
N TYR A 623 3.86 0.35 -8.33
CA TYR A 623 4.78 0.84 -9.36
C TYR A 623 4.94 -0.19 -10.47
N ASP A 624 5.73 -1.22 -10.24
CA ASP A 624 6.12 -2.18 -11.28
C ASP A 624 6.14 -3.62 -10.76
N THR A 625 6.00 -4.56 -11.70
CA THR A 625 6.10 -6.00 -11.44
C THR A 625 7.18 -6.61 -12.33
N VAL A 626 8.05 -7.43 -11.77
CA VAL A 626 8.90 -8.34 -12.52
C VAL A 626 8.29 -9.74 -12.47
N VAL A 627 8.06 -10.34 -13.62
CA VAL A 627 7.52 -11.70 -13.75
C VAL A 627 8.70 -12.66 -13.95
N PHE A 628 8.89 -13.53 -12.98
CA PHE A 628 9.84 -14.64 -13.08
C PHE A 628 9.10 -15.87 -13.61
N VAL A 629 9.60 -16.44 -14.71
CA VAL A 629 9.08 -17.68 -15.29
C VAL A 629 10.22 -18.70 -15.34
N PRO A 630 10.15 -19.84 -14.64
CA PRO A 630 11.21 -20.85 -14.61
C PRO A 630 11.59 -21.38 -16.00
N ASN A 631 12.83 -21.87 -16.15
CA ASN A 631 13.25 -22.52 -17.38
C ASN A 631 12.58 -23.87 -17.62
N GLY A 632 12.12 -24.50 -16.53
CA GLY A 632 11.66 -25.87 -16.56
C GLY A 632 12.82 -26.87 -16.55
N ASP A 633 12.49 -28.13 -16.82
CA ASP A 633 13.42 -29.25 -16.78
C ASP A 633 12.94 -30.33 -17.74
N GLU A 634 13.79 -30.74 -18.69
CA GLU A 634 13.46 -31.76 -19.70
C GLU A 634 13.25 -33.15 -19.08
N ASP A 635 13.92 -33.42 -17.97
CA ASP A 635 13.83 -34.70 -17.27
C ASP A 635 12.64 -34.75 -16.28
N ASP A 636 11.98 -33.59 -16.01
CA ASP A 636 10.79 -33.50 -15.16
C ASP A 636 9.55 -33.17 -15.97
N GLY A 637 8.76 -34.17 -16.32
CA GLY A 637 7.52 -33.99 -17.09
C GLY A 637 6.48 -33.08 -16.42
N THR A 638 6.66 -32.73 -15.13
CA THR A 638 5.79 -31.77 -14.43
C THR A 638 6.26 -30.33 -14.62
N ARG A 639 7.48 -30.13 -15.14
CA ARG A 639 8.14 -28.84 -15.38
C ARG A 639 8.60 -28.69 -16.84
N ASN A 640 7.80 -29.16 -17.79
CA ASN A 640 8.15 -29.17 -19.21
C ASN A 640 8.52 -27.76 -19.71
N PRO A 641 9.76 -27.54 -20.22
CA PRO A 641 10.26 -26.26 -20.71
C PRO A 641 9.39 -25.58 -21.77
N VAL A 642 8.75 -26.39 -22.65
CA VAL A 642 7.87 -25.89 -23.72
C VAL A 642 6.73 -25.05 -23.16
N ILE A 643 6.15 -25.44 -22.02
CA ILE A 643 5.05 -24.72 -21.37
C ILE A 643 5.51 -23.35 -20.88
N TYR A 644 6.64 -23.31 -20.19
CA TYR A 644 7.20 -22.05 -19.68
C TYR A 644 7.66 -21.12 -20.83
N ASN A 645 8.20 -21.68 -21.89
CA ASN A 645 8.59 -20.91 -23.08
C ASN A 645 7.39 -20.26 -23.77
N ASP A 646 6.24 -20.95 -23.83
CA ASP A 646 5.01 -20.41 -24.41
C ASP A 646 4.44 -19.24 -23.55
N ILE A 647 4.50 -19.36 -22.22
CA ILE A 647 4.11 -18.27 -21.30
C ILE A 647 4.99 -17.04 -21.56
N VAL A 648 6.32 -17.22 -21.64
CA VAL A 648 7.28 -16.14 -21.91
C VAL A 648 7.02 -15.47 -23.25
N ALA A 649 6.84 -16.28 -24.31
CA ALA A 649 6.56 -15.77 -25.65
C ALA A 649 5.26 -14.94 -25.68
N PHE A 650 4.24 -15.39 -24.98
CA PHE A 650 2.98 -14.67 -24.88
C PHE A 650 3.11 -13.35 -24.12
N LEU A 651 3.78 -13.34 -22.95
CA LEU A 651 3.97 -12.12 -22.17
C LEU A 651 4.79 -11.08 -22.95
N ARG A 652 5.83 -11.51 -23.71
CA ARG A 652 6.53 -10.62 -24.64
C ARG A 652 5.62 -10.05 -25.72
N ALA A 653 4.76 -10.89 -26.30
CA ALA A 653 3.80 -10.42 -27.29
C ALA A 653 2.79 -9.43 -26.72
N CYS A 654 2.48 -9.50 -25.44
CA CYS A 654 1.69 -8.50 -24.72
C CYS A 654 2.42 -7.18 -24.48
N GLY A 655 3.75 -7.11 -24.69
CA GLY A 655 4.57 -5.92 -24.49
C GLY A 655 5.42 -5.93 -23.21
N ALA A 656 5.52 -7.07 -22.51
CA ALA A 656 6.44 -7.20 -21.37
C ALA A 656 7.90 -7.06 -21.85
N ARG A 657 8.73 -6.39 -21.04
CA ARG A 657 10.15 -6.13 -21.35
C ARG A 657 11.05 -7.13 -20.67
N ASP A 658 12.01 -7.65 -21.41
CA ASP A 658 13.03 -8.51 -20.81
C ASP A 658 13.91 -7.69 -19.84
N LEU A 659 14.16 -8.27 -18.68
CA LEU A 659 15.10 -7.74 -17.71
C LEU A 659 16.50 -8.22 -18.13
N ASP A 660 17.30 -7.32 -18.70
CA ASP A 660 18.66 -7.59 -19.14
C ASP A 660 19.72 -7.18 -18.11
N ASP A 661 20.93 -7.73 -18.25
CA ASP A 661 22.06 -7.43 -17.37
C ASP A 661 22.44 -5.95 -17.41
N SER A 662 22.30 -5.29 -18.56
CA SER A 662 22.62 -3.87 -18.71
C SER A 662 21.72 -2.95 -17.89
N TYR A 663 20.50 -3.39 -17.61
CA TYR A 663 19.58 -2.69 -16.70
C TYR A 663 19.92 -3.01 -15.25
N LEU A 664 20.24 -4.27 -14.94
CA LEU A 664 20.60 -4.71 -13.60
C LEU A 664 21.90 -4.07 -13.09
N ASP A 665 22.86 -3.81 -13.96
CA ASP A 665 24.11 -3.14 -13.59
C ASP A 665 23.93 -1.65 -13.25
N ARG A 666 22.84 -1.05 -13.71
CA ARG A 666 22.42 0.30 -13.34
C ARG A 666 21.60 0.37 -12.05
N CYS A 667 21.12 -0.77 -11.55
CA CYS A 667 20.49 -0.82 -10.24
C CYS A 667 21.56 -0.73 -9.15
N PRO A 668 21.49 0.21 -8.20
CA PRO A 668 22.47 0.27 -7.13
C PRO A 668 22.42 -1.04 -6.33
N GLU A 669 23.58 -1.65 -6.13
CA GLU A 669 23.69 -2.66 -5.09
C GLU A 669 23.38 -1.97 -3.76
N SER A 670 22.46 -2.53 -2.99
CA SER A 670 22.32 -2.13 -1.59
C SER A 670 23.66 -2.37 -0.92
N ASN A 671 24.36 -1.31 -0.58
CA ASN A 671 25.69 -1.32 0.05
C ASN A 671 25.61 -1.80 1.51
N GLU A 672 24.93 -2.92 1.76
CA GLU A 672 24.94 -3.62 3.04
C GLU A 672 25.55 -5.01 2.80
N GLY A 673 26.82 -5.09 3.23
CA GLY A 673 27.72 -6.22 3.07
C GLY A 673 27.15 -7.58 3.47
N LEU A 674 26.55 -8.29 2.52
CA LEU A 674 26.30 -9.72 2.60
C LEU A 674 27.50 -10.53 2.04
N GLY A 675 28.46 -9.89 1.37
CA GLY A 675 29.70 -10.55 0.91
C GLY A 675 30.65 -11.00 2.02
N GLY A 676 30.55 -10.39 3.23
CA GLY A 676 31.44 -10.70 4.36
C GLY A 676 30.94 -11.77 5.31
N ILE A 677 29.63 -11.95 5.45
CA ILE A 677 29.07 -12.85 6.49
C ILE A 677 28.87 -14.28 5.94
N LEU A 678 28.55 -14.44 4.66
CA LEU A 678 28.42 -15.78 4.07
C LEU A 678 29.76 -16.40 3.62
N ALA A 679 30.80 -15.61 3.38
CA ALA A 679 32.14 -16.13 3.08
C ALA A 679 32.91 -16.62 4.32
N GLN A 680 32.59 -16.16 5.52
CA GLN A 680 33.23 -16.62 6.76
C GLN A 680 32.57 -17.85 7.40
N SER A 681 31.30 -18.15 7.08
CA SER A 681 30.60 -19.31 7.67
C SER A 681 30.74 -20.62 6.90
N VAL A 682 31.41 -20.63 5.75
CA VAL A 682 31.62 -21.84 4.93
C VAL A 682 33.02 -22.45 5.14
N LEU A 683 33.91 -21.80 5.90
CA LEU A 683 35.31 -22.24 6.04
C LEU A 683 35.68 -22.87 7.37
N GLU A 684 34.74 -23.11 8.30
CA GLU A 684 35.02 -23.81 9.56
C GLU A 684 33.99 -24.92 9.85
N LEU A 685 34.05 -26.01 9.08
CA LEU A 685 33.61 -27.32 9.55
C LEU A 685 34.85 -28.16 9.78
N PRO A 686 35.17 -28.62 11.00
CA PRO A 686 36.29 -29.52 11.25
C PRO A 686 36.00 -30.89 10.68
N THR A 687 37.03 -31.48 10.04
CA THR A 687 37.12 -32.84 9.49
C THR A 687 36.87 -33.91 10.55
#